data_7e6b51e4715ac4094c2e7c4821754ad4
#
_entry.id   7e6b51e4715ac4094c2e7c4821754ad4
#
_cell.length_a   1.000
_cell.length_b   1.000
_cell.length_c   1.000
_cell.angle_alpha   90.00
_cell.angle_beta   90.00
_cell.angle_gamma   90.00
#
_symmetry.space_group_name_H-M   'P 1'
#
loop_
_entity.id
_entity.type
_entity.pdbx_description
1 polymer ?
#
loop_
_entity_poly.entity_id
_entity_poly.type
_entity_poly.pdbx_seq_one_letter_code
_entity_poly.pdbx_strand_id
1 'polypeptide(L)'
;MKARAIATYSHTPIATSQLLMLRSARNLTGLFMSFFAVSRRSTLLAASALAALATGQAANAEDLTEEQRQSTTRIADVVVTASGFEQRITQAPASISVVPRKDIEEMRATSVAEILTNIEGVDVGAAVGKTGGQTINIRGMGSDYTLILIDGRRQNTAGSVTPNGFGETSSSFMPPVSAIERVEVVRGPVSTLYGSDAMGGVVNIITRKVGDAWGGSASANYTLQGDDDFGDLWGGDFYANGPLVKDLMGLAVRGSYLTREQSALKFANVDGVETPVSGFGRSSTENEIWTLGGRLTLTPHADHDLWLDVDVSRQWYDNAKGQMGTNTTAGGYGDALEFNRDQYALAHNWRLPFGVLESNLSFGRTETIGRIIPNGVAGAGGARDLVSENTIFDTKLFSQWRNHTFTVGGQYWDAEMVDGVAPTTFEHTQWALFAEDEWRFTDSLALTLGARHDDHSKFGSHFSPRAYLVWNASPEWTLKGGVSQGFKTPRLEQLAEGINGFGAQGRLPLLGSPGLKPETSTSSEIAVFYDNGSTFRANVTVFNNEFQDKIAAGTPVVNCTFGVSREDYDAGNYNKTGCTDVGFWANYATFGQQVNVDEAVTRGVETAARWRFAPDWTLSGNYTYTDSEQKSGAAKGLPLTDTPEHMVNASLRWNATDKLNLWLRGEYRSERFRGLGPARDAWGDYKAYELFHLGGSYDVTERVTINATVYNLFNKDFVSLKPYGAPVAYAPEYANNQEPRRLWVSVTTTF
;
A
#
# COMPACT_ATOMS: atom_id res chain seq x y z
N MET A 1 -1.21 -70.19 -24.74
CA MET A 1 -1.43 -70.20 -23.28
C MET A 1 -0.65 -69.12 -22.64
N LYS A 2 -1.29 -68.18 -22.04
CA LYS A 2 -1.07 -67.23 -20.95
C LYS A 2 -1.67 -65.89 -21.32
N ALA A 3 -2.78 -65.60 -20.64
CA ALA A 3 -3.54 -64.40 -20.73
C ALA A 3 -2.80 -63.27 -20.03
N ARG A 4 -2.81 -62.02 -20.59
CA ARG A 4 -2.47 -60.78 -19.96
C ARG A 4 -3.75 -60.12 -19.46
N ALA A 5 -3.83 -59.91 -18.16
CA ALA A 5 -4.85 -59.10 -17.53
C ALA A 5 -4.50 -57.63 -17.71
N ILE A 6 -5.45 -56.84 -18.24
CA ILE A 6 -5.41 -55.39 -18.32
C ILE A 6 -6.12 -54.88 -17.08
N ALA A 7 -5.39 -54.18 -16.21
CA ALA A 7 -5.96 -53.47 -15.10
C ALA A 7 -6.41 -52.07 -15.58
N THR A 8 -7.71 -51.84 -15.58
CA THR A 8 -8.34 -50.54 -15.81
C THR A 8 -8.31 -49.74 -14.49
N TYR A 9 -7.56 -48.67 -14.46
CA TYR A 9 -7.68 -47.63 -13.40
C TYR A 9 -8.86 -46.71 -13.70
N SER A 10 -9.84 -46.72 -12.83
CA SER A 10 -10.95 -45.77 -12.87
C SER A 10 -10.53 -44.45 -12.28
N HIS A 11 -10.44 -43.39 -13.08
CA HIS A 11 -10.36 -42.00 -12.62
C HIS A 11 -11.74 -41.56 -12.15
N THR A 12 -11.86 -41.27 -10.88
CA THR A 12 -12.98 -40.52 -10.29
C THR A 12 -12.71 -39.03 -10.43
N PRO A 13 -13.64 -38.21 -10.91
CA PRO A 13 -13.42 -36.79 -11.10
C PRO A 13 -13.71 -36.01 -9.82
N ILE A 14 -12.67 -35.44 -9.21
CA ILE A 14 -12.78 -34.49 -8.08
C ILE A 14 -13.08 -33.04 -8.55
N ALA A 15 -13.28 -32.82 -9.85
CA ALA A 15 -13.40 -31.49 -10.45
C ALA A 15 -14.79 -30.83 -10.37
N THR A 16 -15.84 -31.52 -9.84
CA THR A 16 -17.22 -31.00 -9.90
C THR A 16 -17.68 -30.19 -8.71
N SER A 17 -17.01 -30.23 -7.56
CA SER A 17 -17.44 -29.46 -6.38
C SER A 17 -16.90 -28.04 -6.35
N GLN A 18 -15.71 -27.78 -6.90
CA GLN A 18 -15.16 -26.42 -6.99
C GLN A 18 -15.87 -25.55 -8.05
N LEU A 19 -16.32 -26.17 -9.15
CA LEU A 19 -17.09 -25.44 -10.18
C LEU A 19 -18.48 -24.99 -9.71
N LEU A 20 -19.08 -25.67 -8.74
CA LEU A 20 -20.38 -25.28 -8.20
C LEU A 20 -20.29 -24.09 -7.24
N MET A 21 -19.21 -23.97 -6.45
CA MET A 21 -19.00 -22.80 -5.58
C MET A 21 -18.64 -21.55 -6.39
N LEU A 22 -17.84 -21.68 -7.45
CA LEU A 22 -17.51 -20.58 -8.35
C LEU A 22 -18.70 -20.07 -9.17
N ARG A 23 -19.62 -20.95 -9.56
CA ARG A 23 -20.87 -20.56 -10.23
C ARG A 23 -21.86 -19.87 -9.27
N SER A 24 -21.86 -20.22 -8.00
CA SER A 24 -22.71 -19.57 -6.98
C SER A 24 -22.22 -18.14 -6.69
N ALA A 25 -20.90 -17.91 -6.64
CA ALA A 25 -20.35 -16.57 -6.44
C ALA A 25 -20.60 -15.64 -7.66
N ARG A 26 -20.52 -16.15 -8.90
CA ARG A 26 -20.85 -15.38 -10.11
C ARG A 26 -22.33 -15.02 -10.20
N ASN A 27 -23.23 -15.82 -9.68
CA ASN A 27 -24.66 -15.52 -9.67
C ASN A 27 -25.04 -14.51 -8.60
N LEU A 28 -24.31 -14.43 -7.50
CA LEU A 28 -24.51 -13.38 -6.48
C LEU A 28 -24.03 -12.00 -6.96
N THR A 29 -22.90 -11.92 -7.68
CA THR A 29 -22.43 -10.68 -8.32
C THR A 29 -23.38 -10.21 -9.44
N GLY A 30 -23.97 -11.13 -10.21
CA GLY A 30 -24.95 -10.81 -11.24
C GLY A 30 -26.27 -10.24 -10.69
N LEU A 31 -26.67 -10.61 -9.46
CA LEU A 31 -27.88 -10.08 -8.82
C LEU A 31 -27.66 -8.66 -8.27
N PHE A 32 -26.43 -8.32 -7.83
CA PHE A 32 -26.09 -6.97 -7.38
C PHE A 32 -25.80 -6.01 -8.54
N MET A 33 -25.26 -6.49 -9.67
CA MET A 33 -25.03 -5.63 -10.85
C MET A 33 -26.31 -5.12 -11.51
N SER A 34 -27.44 -5.81 -11.38
CA SER A 34 -28.72 -5.32 -11.92
C SER A 34 -29.32 -4.13 -11.17
N PHE A 35 -28.82 -3.80 -9.96
CA PHE A 35 -29.26 -2.64 -9.20
C PHE A 35 -28.48 -1.34 -9.51
N PHE A 36 -27.31 -1.42 -10.15
CA PHE A 36 -26.45 -0.25 -10.41
C PHE A 36 -26.30 0.14 -11.88
N ALA A 37 -27.01 -0.51 -12.80
CA ALA A 37 -27.09 -0.06 -14.20
C ALA A 37 -28.03 1.15 -14.31
N VAL A 38 -27.64 2.28 -13.71
CA VAL A 38 -28.37 3.54 -13.79
C VAL A 38 -27.71 4.41 -14.86
N SER A 39 -28.50 4.71 -15.91
CA SER A 39 -28.07 5.56 -17.01
C SER A 39 -27.71 6.99 -16.53
N ARG A 40 -26.79 7.65 -17.24
CA ARG A 40 -26.26 9.01 -17.02
C ARG A 40 -27.30 10.16 -16.76
N ARG A 41 -28.56 9.85 -16.61
CA ARG A 41 -29.66 10.84 -16.32
C ARG A 41 -30.20 10.79 -14.90
N SER A 42 -29.69 9.95 -13.99
CA SER A 42 -30.26 9.72 -12.64
C SER A 42 -29.44 10.30 -11.50
N THR A 43 -28.33 11.01 -11.76
CA THR A 43 -27.44 11.60 -10.74
C THR A 43 -28.11 12.66 -9.85
N LEU A 44 -29.19 13.25 -10.28
CA LEU A 44 -29.95 14.22 -9.47
C LEU A 44 -30.90 13.58 -8.44
N LEU A 45 -31.20 12.28 -8.55
CA LEU A 45 -32.09 11.56 -7.62
C LEU A 45 -31.36 10.94 -6.42
N ALA A 46 -30.07 10.70 -6.52
CA ALA A 46 -29.26 10.18 -5.42
C ALA A 46 -29.06 11.22 -4.31
N ALA A 47 -28.94 12.49 -4.66
CA ALA A 47 -28.83 13.59 -3.68
C ALA A 47 -30.14 13.81 -2.88
N SER A 48 -31.29 13.49 -3.46
CA SER A 48 -32.59 13.60 -2.79
C SER A 48 -32.94 12.41 -1.89
N ALA A 49 -32.38 11.22 -2.13
CA ALA A 49 -32.57 10.06 -1.26
C ALA A 49 -31.75 10.17 0.05
N LEU A 50 -30.57 10.82 0.03
CA LEU A 50 -29.77 11.11 1.23
C LEU A 50 -30.47 12.15 2.15
N ALA A 51 -31.25 13.08 1.59
CA ALA A 51 -31.99 14.05 2.38
C ALA A 51 -33.21 13.44 3.09
N ALA A 52 -33.75 12.32 2.59
CA ALA A 52 -34.92 11.64 3.17
C ALA A 52 -34.60 10.72 4.35
N LEU A 53 -33.31 10.27 4.48
CA LEU A 53 -32.83 9.46 5.62
C LEU A 53 -32.52 10.31 6.87
N ALA A 54 -32.42 11.63 6.73
CA ALA A 54 -32.08 12.55 7.83
C ALA A 54 -33.27 12.90 8.75
N THR A 55 -34.51 12.42 8.49
CA THR A 55 -35.69 12.77 9.26
C THR A 55 -36.16 11.74 10.29
N GLY A 56 -35.30 10.74 10.64
CA GLY A 56 -35.61 9.72 11.67
C GLY A 56 -35.20 10.14 13.07
N GLN A 57 -36.14 10.49 13.89
CA GLN A 57 -36.21 10.61 15.36
C GLN A 57 -34.96 11.06 16.12
N ALA A 58 -35.07 12.24 16.75
CA ALA A 58 -34.14 12.76 17.74
C ALA A 58 -34.17 11.90 19.02
N ALA A 59 -33.12 11.14 19.26
CA ALA A 59 -32.75 10.67 20.58
C ALA A 59 -31.84 11.71 21.23
N ASN A 60 -32.11 12.05 22.50
CA ASN A 60 -31.39 13.07 23.25
C ASN A 60 -29.88 12.76 23.28
N ALA A 61 -29.07 13.65 22.73
CA ALA A 61 -27.62 13.64 22.90
C ALA A 61 -27.30 14.20 24.29
N GLU A 62 -26.68 13.37 25.14
CA GLU A 62 -26.03 13.84 26.36
C GLU A 62 -24.75 14.59 25.96
N ASP A 63 -24.56 15.78 26.55
CA ASP A 63 -23.32 16.56 26.45
C ASP A 63 -22.12 15.70 26.88
N LEU A 64 -21.17 15.49 26.00
CA LEU A 64 -19.91 14.80 26.31
C LEU A 64 -19.16 15.59 27.38
N THR A 65 -18.93 14.97 28.53
CA THR A 65 -18.17 15.56 29.63
C THR A 65 -16.70 15.75 29.25
N GLU A 66 -15.99 16.65 29.93
CA GLU A 66 -14.56 16.90 29.76
C GLU A 66 -13.70 15.62 29.89
N GLU A 67 -14.15 14.66 30.69
CA GLU A 67 -13.58 13.32 30.82
C GLU A 67 -13.72 12.48 29.52
N GLN A 68 -14.81 12.61 28.82
CA GLN A 68 -15.02 11.91 27.52
C GLN A 68 -14.22 12.54 26.39
N ARG A 69 -14.00 13.88 26.41
CA ARG A 69 -13.08 14.59 25.51
C ARG A 69 -11.62 14.21 25.79
N GLN A 70 -11.24 14.00 27.04
CA GLN A 70 -9.91 13.49 27.40
C GLN A 70 -9.73 12.01 27.06
N SER A 71 -10.79 11.19 27.09
CA SER A 71 -10.72 9.79 26.70
C SER A 71 -10.49 9.61 25.19
N THR A 72 -11.09 10.47 24.35
CA THR A 72 -10.86 10.49 22.89
C THR A 72 -9.42 10.89 22.54
N THR A 73 -8.79 11.78 23.33
CA THR A 73 -7.37 12.12 23.15
C THR A 73 -6.44 10.96 23.59
N ARG A 74 -6.86 10.16 24.57
CA ARG A 74 -6.08 8.99 25.06
C ARG A 74 -6.12 7.80 24.11
N ILE A 75 -7.18 7.62 23.32
CA ILE A 75 -7.28 6.52 22.34
C ILE A 75 -6.28 6.73 21.19
N ALA A 76 -5.95 7.96 20.83
CA ALA A 76 -4.95 8.28 19.81
C ALA A 76 -3.50 7.92 20.20
N ASP A 77 -3.24 7.64 21.48
CA ASP A 77 -1.91 7.28 21.99
C ASP A 77 -1.69 5.76 22.13
N VAL A 78 -2.66 4.93 21.73
CA VAL A 78 -2.57 3.46 21.78
C VAL A 78 -2.32 2.88 20.40
N VAL A 79 -1.37 1.97 20.31
CA VAL A 79 -0.96 1.29 19.08
C VAL A 79 -0.88 -0.22 19.28
N VAL A 80 -1.03 -0.97 18.20
CA VAL A 80 -0.98 -2.45 18.16
C VAL A 80 0.19 -2.96 17.33
N THR A 81 0.54 -2.23 16.26
CA THR A 81 1.41 -2.75 15.19
C THR A 81 2.83 -3.06 15.63
N ALA A 82 3.36 -2.33 16.62
CA ALA A 82 4.77 -2.47 17.03
C ALA A 82 5.06 -3.72 17.88
N SER A 83 4.06 -4.29 18.55
CA SER A 83 4.20 -5.41 19.51
C SER A 83 3.16 -6.51 19.33
N GLY A 84 2.18 -6.28 18.46
CA GLY A 84 1.07 -7.23 18.28
C GLY A 84 0.00 -7.20 19.35
N PHE A 85 0.08 -6.28 20.33
CA PHE A 85 -0.92 -6.04 21.35
C PHE A 85 -1.05 -4.54 21.67
N GLU A 86 -2.18 -4.12 22.23
CA GLU A 86 -2.45 -2.72 22.53
C GLU A 86 -1.54 -2.17 23.62
N GLN A 87 -0.79 -1.10 23.32
CA GLN A 87 0.06 -0.39 24.27
C GLN A 87 0.20 1.09 23.88
N ARG A 88 0.73 1.90 24.78
CA ARG A 88 0.99 3.31 24.51
C ARG A 88 2.13 3.47 23.49
N ILE A 89 2.04 4.47 22.62
CA ILE A 89 3.11 4.84 21.68
C ILE A 89 4.47 4.97 22.40
N THR A 90 4.49 5.58 23.59
CA THR A 90 5.71 5.75 24.40
C THR A 90 6.29 4.45 24.92
N GLN A 91 5.50 3.39 25.04
CA GLN A 91 5.92 2.06 25.50
C GLN A 91 6.26 1.11 24.35
N ALA A 92 5.76 1.40 23.15
CA ALA A 92 5.93 0.55 21.98
C ALA A 92 7.41 0.45 21.59
N PRO A 93 7.95 -0.78 21.37
CA PRO A 93 9.36 -1.00 21.04
C PRO A 93 9.65 -0.74 19.56
N ALA A 94 9.30 0.44 19.05
CA ALA A 94 9.57 0.90 17.68
C ALA A 94 9.38 2.41 17.57
N SER A 95 9.89 2.99 16.47
CA SER A 95 9.50 4.31 15.98
C SER A 95 8.16 4.21 15.26
N ILE A 96 7.09 4.69 15.91
CA ILE A 96 5.72 4.58 15.42
C ILE A 96 5.02 5.93 15.41
N SER A 97 4.22 6.18 14.37
CA SER A 97 3.35 7.35 14.24
C SER A 97 1.92 6.92 13.95
N VAL A 98 0.96 7.73 14.38
CA VAL A 98 -0.47 7.46 14.22
C VAL A 98 -1.16 8.64 13.54
N VAL A 99 -1.93 8.35 12.49
CA VAL A 99 -2.88 9.29 11.88
C VAL A 99 -4.27 8.96 12.44
N PRO A 100 -4.83 9.78 13.32
CA PRO A 100 -6.13 9.54 13.89
C PRO A 100 -7.24 9.83 12.88
N ARG A 101 -8.41 9.23 13.08
CA ARG A 101 -9.60 9.37 12.23
C ARG A 101 -9.92 10.81 11.88
N LYS A 102 -9.91 11.72 12.86
CA LYS A 102 -10.21 13.14 12.63
C LYS A 102 -9.32 13.76 11.56
N ASP A 103 -8.02 13.50 11.60
CA ASP A 103 -7.08 14.04 10.62
C ASP A 103 -7.28 13.42 9.23
N ILE A 104 -7.75 12.14 9.16
CA ILE A 104 -8.09 11.46 7.90
C ILE A 104 -9.35 12.06 7.27
N GLU A 105 -10.37 12.33 8.07
CA GLU A 105 -11.66 12.91 7.61
C GLU A 105 -11.52 14.35 7.09
N GLU A 106 -10.52 15.10 7.58
CA GLU A 106 -10.25 16.48 7.16
C GLU A 106 -9.39 16.60 5.90
N MET A 107 -8.96 15.49 5.29
CA MET A 107 -8.14 15.48 4.07
C MET A 107 -8.80 14.71 2.94
N ARG A 108 -8.44 15.03 1.70
CA ARG A 108 -8.73 14.15 0.58
C ARG A 108 -7.91 12.88 0.76
N ALA A 109 -8.53 11.74 0.82
CA ALA A 109 -7.85 10.46 0.89
C ALA A 109 -8.44 9.51 -0.16
N THR A 110 -7.79 9.43 -1.31
CA THR A 110 -8.11 8.51 -2.40
C THR A 110 -7.26 7.23 -2.32
N SER A 111 -6.20 7.27 -1.52
CA SER A 111 -5.28 6.15 -1.30
C SER A 111 -4.66 6.22 0.10
N VAL A 112 -4.11 5.09 0.57
CA VAL A 112 -3.32 5.05 1.82
C VAL A 112 -2.16 6.03 1.77
N ALA A 113 -1.54 6.21 0.61
CA ALA A 113 -0.41 7.11 0.42
C ALA A 113 -0.78 8.55 0.79
N GLU A 114 -1.94 9.06 0.36
CA GLU A 114 -2.37 10.42 0.69
C GLU A 114 -2.57 10.63 2.20
N ILE A 115 -3.04 9.61 2.92
CA ILE A 115 -3.17 9.65 4.39
C ILE A 115 -1.82 9.87 5.07
N LEU A 116 -0.73 9.36 4.47
CA LEU A 116 0.60 9.35 5.08
C LEU A 116 1.48 10.56 4.74
N THR A 117 1.00 11.50 3.93
CA THR A 117 1.79 12.63 3.39
C THR A 117 2.51 13.45 4.47
N ASN A 118 1.97 13.53 5.69
CA ASN A 118 2.50 14.35 6.78
C ASN A 118 3.20 13.53 7.88
N ILE A 119 3.62 12.29 7.60
CA ILE A 119 4.33 11.45 8.56
C ILE A 119 5.84 11.62 8.36
N GLU A 120 6.58 11.80 9.45
CA GLU A 120 8.03 11.83 9.44
C GLU A 120 8.62 10.52 8.90
N GLY A 121 9.70 10.59 8.13
CA GLY A 121 10.34 9.43 7.51
C GLY A 121 9.58 8.80 6.35
N VAL A 122 8.39 9.30 6.02
CA VAL A 122 7.56 8.81 4.91
C VAL A 122 7.56 9.81 3.77
N ASP A 123 8.02 9.38 2.60
CA ASP A 123 7.90 10.12 1.35
C ASP A 123 6.82 9.49 0.48
N VAL A 124 5.79 10.27 0.20
CA VAL A 124 4.64 9.82 -0.56
C VAL A 124 4.85 10.15 -2.02
N GLY A 125 5.37 9.22 -2.70
CA GLY A 125 5.43 9.12 -4.13
C GLY A 125 6.14 10.21 -4.90
N ALA A 126 7.05 9.74 -5.71
CA ALA A 126 7.70 10.60 -6.68
C ALA A 126 6.69 11.15 -7.69
N ALA A 127 5.74 10.39 -8.17
CA ALA A 127 4.83 10.86 -9.21
C ALA A 127 3.39 10.40 -8.92
N VAL A 128 2.44 11.29 -9.14
CA VAL A 128 1.07 10.85 -9.42
C VAL A 128 1.15 10.06 -10.72
N GLY A 129 0.96 8.76 -10.63
CA GLY A 129 1.06 7.87 -11.78
C GLY A 129 -0.10 8.02 -12.75
N LYS A 130 -0.06 7.27 -13.82
CA LYS A 130 -1.15 7.19 -14.81
C LYS A 130 -2.50 6.73 -14.23
N THR A 131 -2.47 6.05 -13.11
CA THR A 131 -3.67 5.66 -12.34
C THR A 131 -4.17 6.74 -11.38
N GLY A 132 -3.41 7.82 -11.20
CA GLY A 132 -3.67 8.84 -10.19
C GLY A 132 -3.22 8.45 -8.77
N GLY A 133 -2.63 7.27 -8.59
CA GLY A 133 -2.10 6.78 -7.32
C GLY A 133 -0.68 7.25 -7.03
N GLN A 134 -0.25 7.04 -5.79
CA GLN A 134 1.09 7.36 -5.29
C GLN A 134 1.70 6.17 -4.56
N THR A 135 3.03 6.11 -4.51
CA THR A 135 3.79 5.09 -3.78
C THR A 135 4.15 5.57 -2.37
N ILE A 136 4.48 4.64 -1.49
CA ILE A 136 4.87 4.92 -0.10
C ILE A 136 6.31 4.47 0.09
N ASN A 137 7.21 5.43 0.31
CA ASN A 137 8.62 5.16 0.59
C ASN A 137 8.92 5.51 2.05
N ILE A 138 9.54 4.61 2.80
CA ILE A 138 9.88 4.83 4.20
C ILE A 138 11.40 4.86 4.35
N ARG A 139 11.97 5.96 4.90
CA ARG A 139 13.42 6.14 5.11
C ARG A 139 14.26 5.91 3.85
N GLY A 140 13.76 6.32 2.69
CA GLY A 140 14.43 6.14 1.39
C GLY A 140 14.28 4.76 0.77
N MET A 141 13.56 3.84 1.43
CA MET A 141 13.21 2.53 0.88
C MET A 141 11.93 2.62 0.06
N GLY A 142 11.97 2.06 -1.14
CA GLY A 142 10.83 2.08 -2.06
C GLY A 142 9.60 1.34 -1.53
N SER A 143 8.46 1.55 -2.16
CA SER A 143 7.16 0.99 -1.76
C SER A 143 7.13 -0.55 -1.68
N ASP A 144 7.97 -1.21 -2.44
CA ASP A 144 8.14 -2.67 -2.41
C ASP A 144 8.65 -3.22 -1.06
N TYR A 145 9.17 -2.35 -0.19
CA TYR A 145 9.67 -2.67 1.15
C TYR A 145 8.74 -2.21 2.26
N THR A 146 7.56 -1.72 1.91
CA THR A 146 6.51 -1.29 2.85
C THR A 146 5.40 -2.32 2.88
N LEU A 147 5.19 -2.94 4.04
CA LEU A 147 4.08 -3.86 4.24
C LEU A 147 2.82 -3.08 4.60
N ILE A 148 1.75 -3.28 3.83
CA ILE A 148 0.42 -2.72 4.10
C ILE A 148 -0.44 -3.79 4.76
N LEU A 149 -1.08 -3.41 5.86
CA LEU A 149 -1.99 -4.26 6.63
C LEU A 149 -3.36 -3.58 6.77
N ILE A 150 -4.40 -4.38 6.87
CA ILE A 150 -5.74 -3.99 7.34
C ILE A 150 -6.08 -4.88 8.53
N ASP A 151 -6.22 -4.28 9.72
CA ASP A 151 -6.40 -4.99 10.99
C ASP A 151 -5.38 -6.13 11.20
N GLY A 152 -4.10 -5.85 10.90
CA GLY A 152 -3.01 -6.82 11.00
C GLY A 152 -2.91 -7.83 9.86
N ARG A 153 -3.80 -7.84 8.88
CA ARG A 153 -3.83 -8.77 7.74
C ARG A 153 -3.09 -8.18 6.55
N ARG A 154 -2.15 -8.95 5.99
CA ARG A 154 -1.33 -8.59 4.83
C ARG A 154 -2.17 -8.26 3.60
N GLN A 155 -1.80 -7.17 2.92
CA GLN A 155 -2.39 -6.72 1.66
C GLN A 155 -1.45 -6.93 0.45
N ASN A 156 -0.15 -7.05 0.70
CA ASN A 156 0.84 -7.28 -0.36
C ASN A 156 0.66 -8.70 -0.93
N THR A 157 0.75 -8.82 -2.26
CA THR A 157 0.69 -10.10 -2.97
C THR A 157 2.08 -10.71 -3.09
N ALA A 158 2.17 -12.06 -3.13
CA ALA A 158 3.44 -12.76 -3.29
C ALA A 158 4.01 -12.62 -4.72
N GLY A 159 3.16 -12.45 -5.71
CA GLY A 159 3.53 -12.24 -7.12
C GLY A 159 3.20 -10.82 -7.61
N SER A 160 3.87 -10.38 -8.66
CA SER A 160 3.64 -9.06 -9.26
C SER A 160 2.45 -9.09 -10.23
N VAL A 161 1.25 -8.86 -9.71
CA VAL A 161 0.03 -8.72 -10.53
C VAL A 161 -0.15 -7.32 -11.11
N THR A 162 0.63 -6.33 -10.65
CA THR A 162 0.61 -4.94 -11.14
C THR A 162 1.98 -4.51 -11.68
N PRO A 163 2.58 -5.23 -12.65
CA PRO A 163 3.92 -4.93 -13.16
C PRO A 163 3.94 -3.66 -14.03
N ASN A 164 5.15 -3.19 -14.36
CA ASN A 164 5.38 -2.13 -15.34
C ASN A 164 4.80 -0.76 -14.97
N GLY A 165 4.95 -0.35 -13.72
CA GLY A 165 4.58 0.98 -13.25
C GLY A 165 3.10 1.13 -12.87
N PHE A 166 2.48 0.06 -12.40
CA PHE A 166 1.13 0.06 -11.82
C PHE A 166 1.16 -0.27 -10.31
N GLY A 167 2.34 -0.31 -9.70
CA GLY A 167 2.51 -0.66 -8.28
C GLY A 167 1.72 0.26 -7.34
N GLU A 168 1.50 1.51 -7.75
CA GLU A 168 0.72 2.49 -7.00
C GLU A 168 -0.76 2.10 -6.83
N THR A 169 -1.32 1.25 -7.70
CA THR A 169 -2.71 0.77 -7.55
C THR A 169 -2.91 -0.02 -6.26
N SER A 170 -1.87 -0.61 -5.72
CA SER A 170 -1.94 -1.36 -4.45
C SER A 170 -2.31 -0.47 -3.27
N SER A 171 -1.93 0.80 -3.27
CA SER A 171 -2.26 1.77 -2.22
C SER A 171 -3.72 2.26 -2.27
N SER A 172 -4.43 2.03 -3.38
CA SER A 172 -5.84 2.37 -3.56
C SER A 172 -6.81 1.27 -3.10
N PHE A 173 -6.30 0.05 -2.82
CA PHE A 173 -7.09 -1.02 -2.20
C PHE A 173 -7.21 -0.81 -0.69
N MET A 174 -8.01 0.15 -0.27
CA MET A 174 -8.19 0.49 1.14
C MET A 174 -9.67 0.47 1.53
N PRO A 175 -9.99 0.27 2.82
CA PRO A 175 -11.36 0.46 3.31
C PRO A 175 -11.80 1.91 3.09
N PRO A 176 -13.11 2.18 2.95
CA PRO A 176 -13.65 3.54 2.95
C PRO A 176 -13.14 4.35 4.15
N VAL A 177 -12.87 5.64 3.94
CA VAL A 177 -12.34 6.55 4.99
C VAL A 177 -13.22 6.51 6.24
N SER A 178 -14.53 6.49 6.08
CA SER A 178 -15.51 6.41 7.17
C SER A 178 -15.41 5.14 8.02
N ALA A 179 -14.82 4.06 7.48
CA ALA A 179 -14.60 2.80 8.20
C ALA A 179 -13.25 2.76 8.94
N ILE A 180 -12.35 3.72 8.70
CA ILE A 180 -11.02 3.76 9.32
C ILE A 180 -11.10 4.43 10.70
N GLU A 181 -10.53 3.77 11.72
CA GLU A 181 -10.36 4.35 13.06
C GLU A 181 -9.06 5.14 13.16
N ARG A 182 -7.96 4.59 12.64
CA ARG A 182 -6.65 5.19 12.59
C ARG A 182 -5.73 4.46 11.63
N VAL A 183 -4.65 5.09 11.24
CA VAL A 183 -3.55 4.42 10.51
C VAL A 183 -2.29 4.49 11.36
N GLU A 184 -1.68 3.34 11.61
CA GLU A 184 -0.43 3.20 12.35
C GLU A 184 0.72 2.97 11.37
N VAL A 185 1.82 3.71 11.53
CA VAL A 185 3.02 3.60 10.71
C VAL A 185 4.21 3.27 11.57
N VAL A 186 4.74 2.06 11.43
CA VAL A 186 6.01 1.64 12.06
C VAL A 186 7.11 1.83 11.04
N ARG A 187 8.17 2.56 11.43
CA ARG A 187 9.34 2.78 10.59
C ARG A 187 10.49 1.87 11.02
N GLY A 188 11.18 1.30 10.04
CA GLY A 188 12.18 0.27 10.21
C GLY A 188 11.62 -1.15 10.24
N PRO A 189 12.47 -2.17 10.23
CA PRO A 189 12.06 -3.56 10.09
C PRO A 189 11.23 -4.08 11.27
N VAL A 190 10.09 -4.71 10.95
CA VAL A 190 9.24 -5.46 11.89
C VAL A 190 8.99 -6.89 11.39
N SER A 191 9.95 -7.43 10.65
CA SER A 191 9.85 -8.79 10.10
C SER A 191 9.74 -9.87 11.17
N THR A 192 10.16 -9.60 12.40
CA THR A 192 9.98 -10.51 13.54
C THR A 192 8.51 -10.85 13.79
N LEU A 193 7.59 -9.91 13.60
CA LEU A 193 6.15 -10.13 13.80
C LEU A 193 5.44 -10.46 12.47
N TYR A 194 5.81 -9.79 11.38
CA TYR A 194 5.02 -9.79 10.14
C TYR A 194 5.70 -10.50 8.96
N GLY A 195 6.97 -10.94 9.11
CA GLY A 195 7.72 -11.64 8.06
C GLY A 195 8.16 -10.75 6.91
N SER A 196 8.14 -11.29 5.70
CA SER A 196 8.58 -10.62 4.48
C SER A 196 7.89 -9.27 4.22
N ASP A 197 8.53 -8.39 3.43
CA ASP A 197 8.10 -7.06 2.96
C ASP A 197 8.09 -5.96 4.03
N ALA A 198 8.28 -6.29 5.31
CA ALA A 198 8.35 -5.34 6.41
C ALA A 198 9.79 -4.83 6.67
N MET A 199 10.57 -4.57 5.61
CA MET A 199 11.95 -4.10 5.71
C MET A 199 12.05 -2.58 5.93
N GLY A 200 11.27 -1.79 5.20
CA GLY A 200 11.20 -0.33 5.34
C GLY A 200 10.30 0.08 6.48
N GLY A 201 9.22 -0.66 6.66
CA GLY A 201 8.23 -0.42 7.68
C GLY A 201 6.90 -1.11 7.40
N VAL A 202 5.95 -0.81 8.27
CA VAL A 202 4.58 -1.32 8.20
C VAL A 202 3.59 -0.18 8.28
N VAL A 203 2.61 -0.18 7.41
CA VAL A 203 1.43 0.69 7.45
C VAL A 203 0.23 -0.18 7.79
N ASN A 204 -0.37 0.00 8.96
CA ASN A 204 -1.53 -0.78 9.40
C ASN A 204 -2.77 0.11 9.50
N ILE A 205 -3.76 -0.17 8.68
CA ILE A 205 -5.07 0.48 8.71
C ILE A 205 -5.92 -0.25 9.73
N ILE A 206 -6.25 0.42 10.83
CA ILE A 206 -7.14 -0.12 11.86
C ILE A 206 -8.55 0.33 11.56
N THR A 207 -9.45 -0.63 11.37
CA THR A 207 -10.87 -0.36 11.13
C THR A 207 -11.65 -0.19 12.43
N ARG A 208 -12.79 0.52 12.33
CA ARG A 208 -13.69 0.74 13.47
C ARG A 208 -14.29 -0.58 13.96
N LYS A 209 -14.35 -0.75 15.28
CA LYS A 209 -15.06 -1.87 15.92
C LYS A 209 -16.57 -1.68 15.78
N VAL A 210 -17.32 -2.77 15.74
CA VAL A 210 -18.78 -2.72 15.77
C VAL A 210 -19.25 -2.18 17.11
N GLY A 211 -20.11 -1.19 17.10
CA GLY A 211 -20.63 -0.55 18.32
C GLY A 211 -21.81 -1.27 18.94
N ASP A 212 -22.11 -0.93 20.20
CA ASP A 212 -23.26 -1.47 20.94
C ASP A 212 -24.62 -0.88 20.52
N ALA A 213 -24.60 0.18 19.73
CA ALA A 213 -25.75 0.81 19.14
C ALA A 213 -25.53 1.03 17.63
N TRP A 214 -26.62 1.09 16.87
CA TRP A 214 -26.54 1.45 15.46
C TRP A 214 -26.04 2.88 15.30
N GLY A 215 -25.08 3.06 14.42
CA GLY A 215 -24.52 4.34 14.05
C GLY A 215 -23.70 4.23 12.77
N GLY A 216 -23.32 5.38 12.23
CA GLY A 216 -22.55 5.38 10.99
C GLY A 216 -22.19 6.77 10.51
N SER A 217 -21.63 6.81 9.32
CA SER A 217 -21.37 8.06 8.59
C SER A 217 -21.47 7.82 7.10
N ALA A 218 -21.81 8.88 6.38
CA ALA A 218 -21.76 8.91 4.93
C ALA A 218 -21.13 10.24 4.49
N SER A 219 -20.31 10.21 3.45
CA SER A 219 -19.66 11.37 2.89
C SER A 219 -19.86 11.46 1.38
N ALA A 220 -19.87 12.67 0.85
CA ALA A 220 -19.75 12.95 -0.57
C ALA A 220 -18.70 14.03 -0.76
N ASN A 221 -17.86 13.90 -1.79
CA ASN A 221 -16.77 14.84 -2.03
C ASN A 221 -16.62 15.15 -3.53
N TYR A 222 -16.05 16.32 -3.81
CA TYR A 222 -15.73 16.78 -5.16
C TYR A 222 -14.39 17.51 -5.13
N THR A 223 -13.56 17.26 -6.13
CA THR A 223 -12.29 17.98 -6.37
C THR A 223 -12.39 18.70 -7.70
N LEU A 224 -12.47 20.02 -7.66
CA LEU A 224 -12.42 20.90 -8.83
C LEU A 224 -10.99 21.27 -9.11
N GLN A 225 -10.47 20.90 -10.27
CA GLN A 225 -9.14 21.28 -10.73
C GLN A 225 -9.12 22.75 -11.16
N GLY A 226 -8.02 23.45 -10.89
CA GLY A 226 -7.81 24.83 -11.32
C GLY A 226 -7.18 24.96 -12.71
N ASP A 227 -6.98 23.85 -13.42
CA ASP A 227 -6.40 23.76 -14.75
C ASP A 227 -7.16 22.68 -15.53
N ASP A 228 -7.71 23.05 -16.69
CA ASP A 228 -8.55 22.23 -17.54
C ASP A 228 -7.82 21.01 -18.16
N ASP A 229 -6.49 20.99 -18.12
CA ASP A 229 -5.68 19.83 -18.56
C ASP A 229 -5.71 18.69 -17.53
N PHE A 230 -6.25 18.93 -16.31
CA PHE A 230 -6.39 17.93 -15.26
C PHE A 230 -7.86 17.56 -15.06
N GLY A 231 -8.16 16.27 -14.98
CA GLY A 231 -9.52 15.77 -14.74
C GLY A 231 -9.99 15.99 -13.31
N ASP A 232 -11.24 16.42 -13.16
CA ASP A 232 -11.92 16.54 -11.87
C ASP A 232 -12.15 15.16 -11.24
N LEU A 233 -12.36 15.14 -9.91
CA LEU A 233 -12.69 13.93 -9.18
C LEU A 233 -13.95 14.14 -8.35
N TRP A 234 -14.76 13.09 -8.22
CA TRP A 234 -15.82 13.07 -7.25
C TRP A 234 -16.04 11.66 -6.69
N GLY A 235 -16.60 11.59 -5.53
CA GLY A 235 -16.82 10.31 -4.87
C GLY A 235 -17.62 10.45 -3.61
N GLY A 236 -17.75 9.34 -2.92
CA GLY A 236 -18.38 9.26 -1.61
C GLY A 236 -18.13 7.92 -0.96
N ASP A 237 -18.37 7.86 0.32
CA ASP A 237 -18.22 6.66 1.10
C ASP A 237 -19.26 6.58 2.21
N PHE A 238 -19.51 5.39 2.70
CA PHE A 238 -20.38 5.16 3.83
C PHE A 238 -19.85 4.04 4.74
N TYR A 239 -20.22 4.15 6.00
CA TYR A 239 -20.01 3.14 7.00
C TYR A 239 -21.20 3.12 7.96
N ALA A 240 -21.75 1.94 8.21
CA ALA A 240 -22.81 1.74 9.20
C ALA A 240 -22.50 0.49 10.01
N ASN A 241 -22.69 0.54 11.32
CA ASN A 241 -22.45 -0.60 12.19
C ASN A 241 -23.43 -0.59 13.38
N GLY A 242 -23.65 -1.76 13.95
CA GLY A 242 -24.45 -1.91 15.14
C GLY A 242 -24.82 -3.36 15.45
N PRO A 243 -25.52 -3.60 16.56
CA PRO A 243 -25.91 -4.92 16.98
C PRO A 243 -27.07 -5.46 16.12
N LEU A 244 -26.93 -6.69 15.60
CA LEU A 244 -28.04 -7.48 15.06
C LEU A 244 -28.78 -8.19 16.21
N VAL A 245 -28.01 -8.74 17.16
CA VAL A 245 -28.48 -9.30 18.42
C VAL A 245 -27.60 -8.73 19.51
N LYS A 246 -28.19 -8.00 20.45
CA LYS A 246 -27.46 -7.34 21.52
C LYS A 246 -26.54 -8.33 22.25
N ASP A 247 -25.30 -7.93 22.50
CA ASP A 247 -24.26 -8.64 23.21
C ASP A 247 -23.85 -10.00 22.58
N LEU A 248 -24.43 -10.38 21.43
CA LEU A 248 -24.14 -11.63 20.74
C LEU A 248 -23.61 -11.43 19.32
N MET A 249 -24.30 -10.60 18.51
CA MET A 249 -24.00 -10.52 17.08
C MET A 249 -24.07 -9.08 16.60
N GLY A 250 -23.04 -8.62 15.92
CA GLY A 250 -22.95 -7.29 15.34
C GLY A 250 -22.63 -7.34 13.84
N LEU A 251 -23.03 -6.30 13.14
CA LEU A 251 -22.78 -6.12 11.72
C LEU A 251 -22.17 -4.74 11.46
N ALA A 252 -21.13 -4.70 10.62
CA ALA A 252 -20.67 -3.48 9.97
C ALA A 252 -20.76 -3.65 8.46
N VAL A 253 -21.21 -2.61 7.77
CA VAL A 253 -21.19 -2.52 6.31
C VAL A 253 -20.47 -1.24 5.90
N ARG A 254 -19.71 -1.30 4.80
CA ARG A 254 -18.88 -0.21 4.31
C ARG A 254 -18.83 -0.21 2.80
N GLY A 255 -18.72 0.96 2.20
CA GLY A 255 -18.55 1.08 0.76
C GLY A 255 -18.02 2.45 0.38
N SER A 256 -17.32 2.52 -0.75
CA SER A 256 -16.86 3.76 -1.37
C SER A 256 -16.98 3.69 -2.88
N TYR A 257 -17.09 4.85 -3.48
CA TYR A 257 -17.03 5.06 -4.91
C TYR A 257 -16.22 6.32 -5.19
N LEU A 258 -15.30 6.24 -6.13
CA LEU A 258 -14.48 7.36 -6.62
C LEU A 258 -14.40 7.27 -8.13
N THR A 259 -14.53 8.40 -8.80
CA THR A 259 -14.25 8.53 -10.22
C THR A 259 -13.40 9.77 -10.49
N ARG A 260 -12.58 9.67 -11.50
CA ARG A 260 -11.75 10.76 -12.03
C ARG A 260 -12.04 10.92 -13.51
N GLU A 261 -12.16 12.14 -13.97
CA GLU A 261 -12.16 12.48 -15.39
C GLU A 261 -10.75 12.38 -15.98
N GLN A 262 -10.66 12.18 -17.29
CA GLN A 262 -9.39 12.05 -17.99
C GLN A 262 -8.59 13.36 -17.95
N SER A 263 -7.31 13.28 -17.58
CA SER A 263 -6.35 14.37 -17.73
C SER A 263 -5.72 14.34 -19.13
N ALA A 264 -5.38 15.51 -19.67
CA ALA A 264 -4.79 15.69 -21.01
C ALA A 264 -3.61 16.68 -20.94
N LEU A 265 -2.59 16.36 -20.13
CA LEU A 265 -1.47 17.23 -19.82
C LEU A 265 -0.70 17.64 -21.08
N LYS A 266 -0.34 18.91 -21.17
CA LYS A 266 0.45 19.50 -22.25
C LYS A 266 1.66 20.25 -21.70
N PHE A 267 2.65 20.46 -22.56
CA PHE A 267 3.81 21.29 -22.29
C PHE A 267 4.25 22.02 -23.55
N ALA A 268 4.88 23.18 -23.41
CA ALA A 268 5.47 23.89 -24.53
C ALA A 268 6.78 23.18 -24.95
N ASN A 269 6.85 22.73 -26.23
CA ASN A 269 8.06 22.15 -26.79
C ASN A 269 9.11 23.23 -27.14
N VAL A 270 10.23 22.83 -27.73
CA VAL A 270 11.34 23.75 -28.12
C VAL A 270 10.92 24.84 -29.09
N ASP A 271 9.88 24.62 -29.86
CA ASP A 271 9.33 25.57 -30.84
C ASP A 271 8.20 26.43 -30.21
N GLY A 272 7.93 26.30 -28.93
CA GLY A 272 6.86 26.99 -28.21
C GLY A 272 5.46 26.46 -28.55
N VAL A 273 5.35 25.27 -29.16
CA VAL A 273 4.08 24.63 -29.50
C VAL A 273 3.60 23.75 -28.34
N GLU A 274 2.35 23.94 -27.94
CA GLU A 274 1.73 23.05 -26.98
C GLU A 274 1.67 21.60 -27.48
N THR A 275 2.33 20.71 -26.78
CA THR A 275 2.51 19.32 -27.17
C THR A 275 1.96 18.45 -26.03
N PRO A 276 1.15 17.43 -26.32
CA PRO A 276 0.71 16.49 -25.28
C PRO A 276 1.90 15.83 -24.59
N VAL A 277 1.85 15.71 -23.27
CA VAL A 277 2.78 14.87 -22.53
C VAL A 277 2.62 13.45 -23.05
N SER A 278 3.75 12.76 -23.31
CA SER A 278 3.74 11.45 -23.97
C SER A 278 2.73 10.48 -23.35
N GLY A 279 2.05 9.72 -24.20
CA GLY A 279 0.83 8.99 -23.96
C GLY A 279 0.77 8.11 -22.73
N PHE A 280 1.88 7.65 -22.15
CA PHE A 280 1.83 6.86 -20.91
C PHE A 280 2.78 7.41 -19.85
N GLY A 281 2.30 7.48 -18.62
CA GLY A 281 3.10 7.72 -17.44
C GLY A 281 2.76 8.94 -16.61
N ARG A 282 2.30 10.07 -17.16
CA ARG A 282 2.13 11.30 -16.38
C ARG A 282 0.71 11.86 -16.34
N SER A 283 -0.05 11.69 -17.39
CA SER A 283 -1.46 12.07 -17.41
C SER A 283 -2.30 10.97 -16.80
N SER A 284 -2.99 11.26 -15.72
CA SER A 284 -3.94 10.33 -15.12
C SER A 284 -5.11 10.09 -16.07
N THR A 285 -5.52 8.83 -16.22
CA THR A 285 -6.64 8.46 -17.09
C THR A 285 -7.97 8.59 -16.37
N GLU A 286 -9.07 8.59 -17.13
CA GLU A 286 -10.40 8.36 -16.59
C GLU A 286 -10.41 7.05 -15.83
N ASN A 287 -11.00 7.05 -14.62
CA ASN A 287 -11.09 5.85 -13.81
C ASN A 287 -12.37 5.83 -12.96
N GLU A 288 -12.75 4.62 -12.59
CA GLU A 288 -13.77 4.33 -11.60
C GLU A 288 -13.22 3.32 -10.61
N ILE A 289 -13.26 3.66 -9.31
CA ILE A 289 -12.81 2.81 -8.22
C ILE A 289 -13.95 2.66 -7.23
N TRP A 290 -14.32 1.43 -6.89
CA TRP A 290 -15.31 1.21 -5.85
C TRP A 290 -14.92 0.05 -4.94
N THR A 291 -15.32 0.16 -3.68
CA THR A 291 -15.15 -0.90 -2.69
C THR A 291 -16.50 -1.17 -2.00
N LEU A 292 -16.72 -2.42 -1.66
CA LEU A 292 -17.86 -2.84 -0.84
C LEU A 292 -17.36 -3.92 0.13
N GLY A 293 -17.71 -3.76 1.40
CA GLY A 293 -17.30 -4.73 2.41
C GLY A 293 -18.26 -4.80 3.57
N GLY A 294 -18.07 -5.85 4.38
CA GLY A 294 -18.85 -6.07 5.58
C GLY A 294 -18.16 -6.96 6.57
N ARG A 295 -18.44 -6.73 7.84
CA ARG A 295 -17.95 -7.52 8.97
C ARG A 295 -19.13 -8.01 9.81
N LEU A 296 -19.22 -9.32 9.96
CA LEU A 296 -20.13 -9.95 10.91
C LEU A 296 -19.29 -10.35 12.15
N THR A 297 -19.67 -9.86 13.32
CA THR A 297 -19.06 -10.23 14.59
C THR A 297 -20.00 -11.13 15.39
N LEU A 298 -19.44 -12.12 16.08
CA LEU A 298 -20.16 -13.05 16.93
C LEU A 298 -19.38 -13.22 18.25
N THR A 299 -20.03 -12.90 19.37
CA THR A 299 -19.51 -13.04 20.74
C THR A 299 -20.38 -14.03 21.51
N PRO A 300 -20.25 -15.36 21.26
CA PRO A 300 -21.11 -16.37 21.86
C PRO A 300 -20.90 -16.54 23.37
N HIS A 301 -19.75 -16.12 23.87
CA HIS A 301 -19.35 -16.10 25.27
C HIS A 301 -18.34 -14.96 25.49
N ALA A 302 -18.24 -14.46 26.70
CA ALA A 302 -17.31 -13.37 27.05
C ALA A 302 -15.84 -13.66 26.71
N ASP A 303 -15.47 -14.94 26.59
CA ASP A 303 -14.09 -15.34 26.27
C ASP A 303 -13.84 -15.52 24.78
N HIS A 304 -14.85 -15.40 23.92
CA HIS A 304 -14.74 -15.69 22.50
C HIS A 304 -15.30 -14.55 21.65
N ASP A 305 -14.47 -13.95 20.82
CA ASP A 305 -14.89 -13.08 19.72
C ASP A 305 -14.53 -13.72 18.39
N LEU A 306 -15.52 -13.93 17.54
CA LEU A 306 -15.33 -14.38 16.16
C LEU A 306 -15.79 -13.26 15.23
N TRP A 307 -15.16 -13.16 14.08
CA TRP A 307 -15.64 -12.29 13.02
C TRP A 307 -15.32 -12.83 11.63
N LEU A 308 -16.24 -12.60 10.72
CA LEU A 308 -16.11 -12.84 9.30
C LEU A 308 -16.06 -11.47 8.60
N ASP A 309 -15.05 -11.25 7.79
CA ASP A 309 -14.85 -10.02 7.02
C ASP A 309 -14.81 -10.34 5.53
N VAL A 310 -15.48 -9.55 4.72
CA VAL A 310 -15.52 -9.67 3.26
C VAL A 310 -15.31 -8.29 2.67
N ASP A 311 -14.36 -8.17 1.75
CA ASP A 311 -14.09 -6.95 0.99
C ASP A 311 -13.96 -7.28 -0.50
N VAL A 312 -14.62 -6.49 -1.32
CA VAL A 312 -14.55 -6.51 -2.77
C VAL A 312 -14.15 -5.13 -3.25
N SER A 313 -13.10 -5.04 -4.04
CA SER A 313 -12.63 -3.79 -4.64
C SER A 313 -12.45 -3.96 -6.15
N ARG A 314 -12.89 -2.98 -6.90
CA ARG A 314 -12.79 -2.94 -8.36
C ARG A 314 -12.26 -1.58 -8.79
N GLN A 315 -11.26 -1.61 -9.65
CA GLN A 315 -10.65 -0.41 -10.22
C GLN A 315 -10.65 -0.58 -11.75
N TRP A 316 -11.32 0.32 -12.43
CA TRP A 316 -11.35 0.39 -13.89
C TRP A 316 -10.65 1.67 -14.36
N TYR A 317 -9.87 1.55 -15.44
CA TYR A 317 -9.09 2.65 -16.02
C TYR A 317 -9.23 2.64 -17.54
N ASP A 318 -9.58 3.79 -18.15
CA ASP A 318 -9.60 3.95 -19.59
C ASP A 318 -8.19 3.89 -20.19
N ASN A 319 -8.05 3.18 -21.29
CA ASN A 319 -6.82 3.13 -22.09
C ASN A 319 -7.07 3.27 -23.61
N ALA A 320 -8.24 3.73 -24.01
CA ALA A 320 -8.58 3.87 -25.43
C ALA A 320 -7.61 4.78 -26.20
N LYS A 321 -6.97 5.72 -25.49
CA LYS A 321 -5.94 6.62 -26.06
C LYS A 321 -4.50 6.14 -25.79
N GLY A 322 -4.31 4.98 -25.17
CA GLY A 322 -3.00 4.42 -24.86
C GLY A 322 -2.25 5.12 -23.72
N GLN A 323 -2.94 5.84 -22.83
CA GLN A 323 -2.30 6.55 -21.70
C GLN A 323 -1.81 5.62 -20.61
N MET A 324 -2.47 4.49 -20.41
CA MET A 324 -2.01 3.42 -19.48
C MET A 324 -0.84 2.62 -20.07
N GLY A 325 -0.77 2.53 -21.40
CA GLY A 325 0.27 1.82 -22.12
C GLY A 325 -0.15 1.57 -23.57
N THR A 326 0.78 1.06 -24.37
CA THR A 326 0.58 0.85 -25.81
C THR A 326 -0.63 -0.02 -26.09
N ASN A 327 -1.63 0.54 -26.75
CA ASN A 327 -2.82 -0.15 -27.23
C ASN A 327 -2.52 -0.72 -28.63
N THR A 328 -1.99 -1.95 -28.70
CA THR A 328 -1.68 -2.64 -29.94
C THR A 328 -1.87 -4.15 -29.80
N THR A 329 -2.17 -4.81 -30.92
CA THR A 329 -2.25 -6.27 -31.00
C THR A 329 -0.88 -6.97 -30.87
N ALA A 330 0.22 -6.20 -30.83
CA ALA A 330 1.60 -6.71 -30.77
C ALA A 330 2.09 -7.02 -29.34
N GLY A 331 1.20 -7.01 -28.37
CA GLY A 331 1.50 -7.03 -26.96
C GLY A 331 1.32 -5.64 -26.38
N GLY A 332 1.01 -5.54 -25.11
CA GLY A 332 0.70 -4.29 -24.43
C GLY A 332 -0.62 -4.38 -23.70
N TYR A 333 -1.57 -3.51 -24.07
CA TYR A 333 -2.80 -3.30 -23.29
C TYR A 333 -4.02 -3.19 -24.21
N GLY A 334 -5.19 -3.57 -23.69
CA GLY A 334 -6.48 -3.30 -24.31
C GLY A 334 -6.95 -1.86 -24.13
N ASP A 335 -8.19 -1.59 -24.53
CA ASP A 335 -8.84 -0.28 -24.42
C ASP A 335 -9.17 0.10 -22.98
N ALA A 336 -9.11 -0.83 -22.05
CA ALA A 336 -9.26 -0.61 -20.63
C ALA A 336 -8.36 -1.57 -19.82
N LEU A 337 -8.02 -1.17 -18.59
CA LEU A 337 -7.40 -2.03 -17.60
C LEU A 337 -8.25 -2.07 -16.34
N GLU A 338 -8.30 -3.25 -15.71
CA GLU A 338 -8.94 -3.43 -14.42
C GLU A 338 -7.94 -4.03 -13.43
N PHE A 339 -8.02 -3.55 -12.19
CA PHE A 339 -7.32 -4.12 -11.05
C PHE A 339 -8.37 -4.47 -10.01
N ASN A 340 -8.57 -5.75 -9.79
CA ASN A 340 -9.65 -6.28 -8.97
C ASN A 340 -9.09 -7.00 -7.76
N ARG A 341 -9.73 -6.86 -6.59
CA ARG A 341 -9.37 -7.57 -5.37
C ARG A 341 -10.59 -8.07 -4.64
N ASP A 342 -10.56 -9.35 -4.28
CA ASP A 342 -11.52 -9.99 -3.39
C ASP A 342 -10.78 -10.51 -2.16
N GLN A 343 -11.30 -10.22 -0.96
CA GLN A 343 -10.70 -10.65 0.29
C GLN A 343 -11.76 -11.21 1.23
N TYR A 344 -11.41 -12.29 1.88
CA TYR A 344 -12.23 -12.97 2.88
C TYR A 344 -11.35 -13.27 4.09
N ALA A 345 -11.85 -13.03 5.29
CA ALA A 345 -11.12 -13.39 6.49
C ALA A 345 -12.06 -13.89 7.58
N LEU A 346 -11.60 -14.93 8.26
CA LEU A 346 -12.24 -15.47 9.48
C LEU A 346 -11.24 -15.34 10.61
N ALA A 347 -11.62 -14.66 11.69
CA ALA A 347 -10.77 -14.52 12.86
C ALA A 347 -11.48 -14.92 14.13
N HIS A 348 -10.69 -15.33 15.11
CA HIS A 348 -11.13 -15.75 16.41
C HIS A 348 -10.15 -15.27 17.48
N ASN A 349 -10.65 -14.53 18.46
CA ASN A 349 -9.93 -14.17 19.67
C ASN A 349 -10.48 -14.98 20.84
N TRP A 350 -9.62 -15.77 21.45
CA TRP A 350 -9.95 -16.59 22.60
C TRP A 350 -9.21 -16.10 23.86
N ARG A 351 -9.99 -15.57 24.83
CA ARG A 351 -9.47 -15.13 26.13
C ARG A 351 -9.31 -16.34 27.04
N LEU A 352 -8.08 -16.80 27.17
CA LEU A 352 -7.68 -17.88 28.06
C LEU A 352 -7.34 -17.32 29.47
N PRO A 353 -7.37 -18.12 30.52
CA PRO A 353 -7.00 -17.67 31.89
C PRO A 353 -5.57 -17.11 32.00
N PHE A 354 -4.68 -17.46 31.05
CA PHE A 354 -3.29 -17.06 31.04
C PHE A 354 -2.91 -16.16 29.84
N GLY A 355 -3.87 -15.77 29.00
CA GLY A 355 -3.58 -14.92 27.85
C GLY A 355 -4.67 -14.90 26.79
N VAL A 356 -4.39 -14.28 25.67
CA VAL A 356 -5.31 -14.20 24.52
C VAL A 356 -4.69 -14.92 23.34
N LEU A 357 -5.39 -15.91 22.81
CA LEU A 357 -5.06 -16.57 21.55
C LEU A 357 -5.83 -15.89 20.41
N GLU A 358 -5.12 -15.29 19.50
CA GLU A 358 -5.67 -14.71 18.27
C GLU A 358 -5.33 -15.62 17.09
N SER A 359 -6.35 -15.96 16.29
CA SER A 359 -6.17 -16.76 15.07
C SER A 359 -6.93 -16.12 13.93
N ASN A 360 -6.32 -16.11 12.75
CA ASN A 360 -6.89 -15.53 11.54
C ASN A 360 -6.59 -16.40 10.34
N LEU A 361 -7.62 -16.71 9.55
CA LEU A 361 -7.51 -17.32 8.24
C LEU A 361 -7.99 -16.30 7.21
N SER A 362 -7.12 -15.92 6.30
CA SER A 362 -7.45 -14.98 5.23
C SER A 362 -7.19 -15.59 3.85
N PHE A 363 -8.08 -15.26 2.93
CA PHE A 363 -7.93 -15.55 1.51
C PHE A 363 -8.02 -14.24 0.75
N GLY A 364 -7.08 -14.01 -0.17
CA GLY A 364 -7.05 -12.84 -1.04
C GLY A 364 -6.77 -13.22 -2.48
N ARG A 365 -7.59 -12.75 -3.41
CA ARG A 365 -7.39 -12.83 -4.85
C ARG A 365 -7.24 -11.43 -5.42
N THR A 366 -6.15 -11.18 -6.12
CA THR A 366 -5.90 -9.93 -6.85
C THR A 366 -5.65 -10.26 -8.30
N GLU A 367 -6.29 -9.54 -9.22
CA GLU A 367 -6.15 -9.77 -10.66
C GLU A 367 -6.01 -8.47 -11.45
N THR A 368 -5.30 -8.55 -12.56
CA THR A 368 -5.19 -7.50 -13.58
C THR A 368 -5.76 -8.02 -14.89
N ILE A 369 -6.74 -7.30 -15.43
CA ILE A 369 -7.42 -7.60 -16.69
C ILE A 369 -7.07 -6.50 -17.70
N GLY A 370 -7.12 -6.82 -19.01
CA GLY A 370 -6.87 -5.85 -20.09
C GLY A 370 -5.43 -5.85 -20.61
N ARG A 371 -4.61 -6.83 -20.25
CA ARG A 371 -3.29 -7.04 -20.88
C ARG A 371 -3.40 -7.99 -22.06
N ILE A 372 -2.45 -7.88 -22.98
CA ILE A 372 -2.43 -8.65 -24.24
C ILE A 372 -1.19 -9.52 -24.28
N ILE A 373 -1.32 -10.78 -24.70
CA ILE A 373 -0.23 -11.72 -24.91
C ILE A 373 0.65 -11.19 -26.07
N PRO A 374 1.98 -11.02 -25.84
CA PRO A 374 2.89 -10.49 -26.85
C PRO A 374 3.03 -11.37 -28.10
N ASN A 375 3.41 -10.76 -29.24
CA ASN A 375 3.75 -11.49 -30.46
C ASN A 375 4.92 -12.45 -30.20
N GLY A 376 4.85 -13.64 -30.81
CA GLY A 376 5.87 -14.67 -30.64
C GLY A 376 5.64 -15.59 -29.43
N VAL A 377 4.61 -15.35 -28.65
CA VAL A 377 4.13 -16.21 -27.56
C VAL A 377 2.91 -16.99 -28.03
N ALA A 378 2.70 -18.17 -27.52
CA ALA A 378 1.48 -18.94 -27.78
C ALA A 378 0.25 -18.14 -27.34
N GLY A 379 -0.76 -18.03 -28.21
CA GLY A 379 -1.95 -17.21 -27.94
C GLY A 379 -1.79 -15.70 -28.17
N ALA A 380 -0.74 -15.28 -28.89
CA ALA A 380 -0.46 -13.87 -29.21
C ALA A 380 -1.71 -13.10 -29.66
N GLY A 381 -1.89 -11.90 -29.11
CA GLY A 381 -3.07 -11.06 -29.34
C GLY A 381 -4.29 -11.38 -28.49
N GLY A 382 -4.26 -12.50 -27.74
CA GLY A 382 -5.29 -12.86 -26.75
C GLY A 382 -5.09 -12.15 -25.41
N ALA A 383 -6.07 -12.31 -24.52
CA ALA A 383 -6.00 -11.77 -23.16
C ALA A 383 -4.85 -12.43 -22.38
N ARG A 384 -4.11 -11.59 -21.64
CA ARG A 384 -3.07 -12.02 -20.71
C ARG A 384 -3.57 -11.73 -19.30
N ASP A 385 -4.09 -12.74 -18.65
CA ASP A 385 -4.56 -12.62 -17.28
C ASP A 385 -3.38 -12.72 -16.31
N LEU A 386 -3.37 -11.85 -15.30
CA LEU A 386 -2.46 -11.87 -14.18
C LEU A 386 -3.30 -12.02 -12.93
N VAL A 387 -3.13 -13.14 -12.22
CA VAL A 387 -3.90 -13.46 -11.03
C VAL A 387 -2.96 -13.91 -9.93
N SER A 388 -3.09 -13.34 -8.72
CA SER A 388 -2.43 -13.85 -7.53
C SER A 388 -3.47 -14.22 -6.47
N GLU A 389 -3.33 -15.43 -5.95
CA GLU A 389 -4.14 -15.95 -4.84
C GLU A 389 -3.23 -16.22 -3.64
N ASN A 390 -3.70 -15.84 -2.46
CA ASN A 390 -2.95 -15.99 -1.22
C ASN A 390 -3.89 -16.52 -0.14
N THR A 391 -3.51 -17.64 0.48
CA THR A 391 -4.16 -18.17 1.67
C THR A 391 -3.19 -18.08 2.83
N ILE A 392 -3.56 -17.33 3.88
CA ILE A 392 -2.69 -17.10 5.03
C ILE A 392 -3.44 -17.49 6.29
N PHE A 393 -2.82 -18.35 7.09
CA PHE A 393 -3.23 -18.67 8.44
C PHE A 393 -2.20 -18.11 9.42
N ASP A 394 -2.65 -17.21 10.29
CA ASP A 394 -1.85 -16.62 11.37
C ASP A 394 -2.44 -17.03 12.71
N THR A 395 -1.58 -17.36 13.68
CA THR A 395 -1.99 -17.55 15.06
C THR A 395 -0.94 -17.02 16.01
N LYS A 396 -1.36 -16.33 17.09
CA LYS A 396 -0.46 -15.84 18.13
C LYS A 396 -1.13 -15.89 19.49
N LEU A 397 -0.35 -16.26 20.47
CA LEU A 397 -0.70 -16.21 21.89
C LEU A 397 0.01 -15.03 22.54
N PHE A 398 -0.75 -14.13 23.10
CA PHE A 398 -0.28 -13.08 23.99
C PHE A 398 -0.51 -13.51 25.42
N SER A 399 0.53 -13.46 26.26
CA SER A 399 0.45 -13.89 27.67
C SER A 399 1.33 -13.03 28.56
N GLN A 400 0.82 -12.67 29.73
CA GLN A 400 1.59 -11.96 30.75
C GLN A 400 1.91 -12.88 31.92
N TRP A 401 3.18 -12.91 32.29
CA TRP A 401 3.64 -13.65 33.46
C TRP A 401 4.64 -12.82 34.27
N ARG A 402 4.24 -12.37 35.44
CA ARG A 402 5.02 -11.42 36.26
C ARG A 402 5.36 -10.15 35.50
N ASN A 403 6.66 -9.89 35.28
CA ASN A 403 7.21 -8.76 34.56
C ASN A 403 7.58 -9.09 33.09
N HIS A 404 7.11 -10.22 32.57
CA HIS A 404 7.27 -10.63 31.19
C HIS A 404 5.96 -10.58 30.43
N THR A 405 6.01 -10.11 29.21
CA THR A 405 4.90 -10.17 28.26
C THR A 405 5.36 -10.93 27.03
N PHE A 406 4.83 -12.13 26.86
CA PHE A 406 5.19 -13.03 25.75
C PHE A 406 4.20 -12.90 24.60
N THR A 407 4.72 -12.80 23.39
CA THR A 407 3.98 -13.01 22.15
C THR A 407 4.62 -14.17 21.42
N VAL A 408 3.92 -15.30 21.27
CA VAL A 408 4.42 -16.48 20.55
C VAL A 408 3.42 -16.82 19.47
N GLY A 409 3.88 -17.06 18.26
CA GLY A 409 2.95 -17.33 17.17
C GLY A 409 3.57 -18.09 16.01
N GLY A 410 2.73 -18.37 15.03
CA GLY A 410 3.08 -19.00 13.77
C GLY A 410 2.24 -18.52 12.62
N GLN A 411 2.77 -18.70 11.43
CA GLN A 411 2.12 -18.35 10.17
C GLN A 411 2.29 -19.50 9.19
N TYR A 412 1.28 -19.76 8.41
CA TYR A 412 1.35 -20.59 7.20
C TYR A 412 0.81 -19.77 6.03
N TRP A 413 1.56 -19.71 4.96
CA TRP A 413 1.22 -18.96 3.76
C TRP A 413 1.36 -19.85 2.54
N ASP A 414 0.26 -19.99 1.80
CA ASP A 414 0.19 -20.63 0.50
C ASP A 414 -0.14 -19.57 -0.56
N ALA A 415 0.71 -19.44 -1.55
CA ALA A 415 0.61 -18.41 -2.57
C ALA A 415 0.77 -18.97 -3.98
N GLU A 416 -0.11 -18.49 -4.85
CA GLU A 416 -0.17 -18.88 -6.25
C GLU A 416 -0.24 -17.63 -7.14
N MET A 417 0.39 -17.69 -8.32
CA MET A 417 0.29 -16.64 -9.33
C MET A 417 0.22 -17.28 -10.72
N VAL A 418 -0.75 -16.81 -11.51
CA VAL A 418 -0.88 -17.10 -12.93
C VAL A 418 -0.46 -15.86 -13.71
N ASP A 419 0.39 -16.06 -14.74
CA ASP A 419 0.63 -15.08 -15.80
C ASP A 419 0.36 -15.77 -17.14
N GLY A 420 -0.57 -15.24 -17.93
CA GLY A 420 -1.02 -15.84 -19.19
C GLY A 420 0.05 -16.02 -20.27
N VAL A 421 1.29 -15.57 -20.05
CA VAL A 421 2.43 -15.81 -20.95
C VAL A 421 3.32 -16.96 -20.47
N ALA A 422 3.17 -17.39 -19.22
CA ALA A 422 3.93 -18.51 -18.67
C ALA A 422 3.17 -19.83 -18.86
N PRO A 423 3.88 -20.93 -19.14
CA PRO A 423 3.24 -22.23 -19.36
C PRO A 423 2.76 -22.90 -18.05
N THR A 424 3.20 -22.40 -16.90
CA THR A 424 2.93 -22.98 -15.57
C THR A 424 2.54 -21.90 -14.59
N THR A 425 1.76 -22.30 -13.61
CA THR A 425 1.48 -21.48 -12.43
C THR A 425 2.72 -21.36 -11.56
N PHE A 426 2.95 -20.18 -10.99
CA PHE A 426 3.99 -19.95 -10.01
C PHE A 426 3.40 -20.14 -8.62
N GLU A 427 4.06 -20.93 -7.78
CA GLU A 427 3.55 -21.27 -6.46
C GLU A 427 4.67 -21.44 -5.44
N HIS A 428 4.38 -21.08 -4.19
CA HIS A 428 5.19 -21.43 -3.04
C HIS A 428 4.33 -21.63 -1.78
N THR A 429 4.92 -22.35 -0.83
CA THR A 429 4.45 -22.41 0.54
C THR A 429 5.53 -21.89 1.48
N GLN A 430 5.10 -21.21 2.51
CA GLN A 430 5.99 -20.71 3.57
C GLN A 430 5.33 -20.97 4.93
N TRP A 431 6.13 -21.40 5.91
CA TRP A 431 5.69 -21.41 7.29
C TRP A 431 6.68 -20.63 8.16
N ALA A 432 6.20 -20.11 9.26
CA ALA A 432 7.04 -19.39 10.19
C ALA A 432 6.62 -19.62 11.64
N LEU A 433 7.61 -19.57 12.54
CA LEU A 433 7.41 -19.51 13.98
C LEU A 433 8.12 -18.28 14.52
N PHE A 434 7.50 -17.58 15.45
CA PHE A 434 8.09 -16.40 16.08
C PHE A 434 7.78 -16.35 17.58
N ALA A 435 8.67 -15.70 18.30
CA ALA A 435 8.51 -15.41 19.71
C ALA A 435 9.10 -14.05 20.04
N GLU A 436 8.42 -13.32 20.89
CA GLU A 436 8.88 -12.04 21.44
C GLU A 436 8.59 -12.01 22.93
N ASP A 437 9.54 -11.53 23.74
CA ASP A 437 9.41 -11.30 25.18
C ASP A 437 9.72 -9.84 25.49
N GLU A 438 8.75 -9.10 26.01
CA GLU A 438 8.96 -7.81 26.65
C GLU A 438 9.22 -8.05 28.14
N TRP A 439 10.47 -7.93 28.55
CA TRP A 439 10.88 -8.06 29.94
C TRP A 439 10.99 -6.70 30.60
N ARG A 440 10.12 -6.42 31.55
CA ARG A 440 10.14 -5.19 32.37
C ARG A 440 11.06 -5.38 33.58
N PHE A 441 12.29 -4.89 33.51
CA PHE A 441 13.23 -4.91 34.63
C PHE A 441 12.74 -4.08 35.81
N THR A 442 12.11 -2.92 35.48
CA THR A 442 11.44 -2.00 36.40
C THR A 442 10.17 -1.48 35.74
N ASP A 443 9.35 -0.73 36.46
CA ASP A 443 8.15 -0.09 35.89
C ASP A 443 8.50 0.92 34.78
N SER A 444 9.75 1.40 34.74
CA SER A 444 10.22 2.39 33.77
C SER A 444 11.16 1.84 32.68
N LEU A 445 11.67 0.62 32.82
CA LEU A 445 12.66 0.04 31.90
C LEU A 445 12.23 -1.34 31.41
N ALA A 446 12.03 -1.45 30.09
CA ALA A 446 11.67 -2.69 29.42
C ALA A 446 12.65 -3.02 28.30
N LEU A 447 12.99 -4.29 28.15
CA LEU A 447 13.74 -4.86 27.02
C LEU A 447 12.85 -5.83 26.27
N THR A 448 12.67 -5.60 24.99
CA THR A 448 12.00 -6.53 24.08
C THR A 448 13.04 -7.32 23.30
N LEU A 449 12.96 -8.63 23.37
CA LEU A 449 13.77 -9.57 22.58
C LEU A 449 12.83 -10.41 21.73
N GLY A 450 13.06 -10.45 20.44
CA GLY A 450 12.24 -11.20 19.51
C GLY A 450 13.07 -11.94 18.46
N ALA A 451 12.49 -13.01 17.96
CA ALA A 451 13.05 -13.77 16.84
C ALA A 451 11.95 -14.45 16.04
N ARG A 452 12.16 -14.52 14.72
CA ARG A 452 11.31 -15.25 13.79
C ARG A 452 12.16 -16.14 12.92
N HIS A 453 11.69 -17.36 12.71
CA HIS A 453 12.22 -18.30 11.75
C HIS A 453 11.17 -18.56 10.68
N ASP A 454 11.50 -18.27 9.44
CA ASP A 454 10.72 -18.53 8.25
C ASP A 454 11.35 -19.67 7.47
N ASP A 455 10.54 -20.57 6.90
CA ASP A 455 10.99 -21.61 5.98
C ASP A 455 10.14 -21.57 4.71
N HIS A 456 10.80 -21.32 3.59
CA HIS A 456 10.16 -21.08 2.29
C HIS A 456 10.52 -22.21 1.33
N SER A 457 9.53 -22.77 0.63
CA SER A 457 9.66 -23.95 -0.24
C SER A 457 10.68 -23.80 -1.39
N LYS A 458 11.08 -22.59 -1.78
CA LYS A 458 12.00 -22.33 -2.91
C LYS A 458 13.42 -21.98 -2.49
N PHE A 459 13.65 -21.16 -1.46
CA PHE A 459 14.99 -20.71 -1.07
C PHE A 459 15.40 -21.14 0.34
N GLY A 460 14.53 -21.89 1.07
CA GLY A 460 14.85 -22.42 2.40
C GLY A 460 14.60 -21.41 3.53
N SER A 461 15.40 -21.50 4.60
CA SER A 461 15.12 -20.82 5.85
C SER A 461 15.75 -19.45 5.97
N HIS A 462 15.09 -18.54 6.68
CA HIS A 462 15.57 -17.23 7.06
C HIS A 462 15.29 -16.95 8.54
N PHE A 463 16.17 -16.19 9.20
CA PHE A 463 16.07 -15.84 10.62
C PHE A 463 16.09 -14.33 10.81
N SER A 464 15.11 -13.76 11.50
CA SER A 464 14.95 -12.32 11.73
C SER A 464 14.92 -12.02 13.24
N PRO A 465 16.07 -11.63 13.85
CA PRO A 465 16.15 -11.24 15.25
C PRO A 465 15.79 -9.77 15.45
N ARG A 466 15.39 -9.44 16.71
CA ARG A 466 15.13 -8.09 17.18
C ARG A 466 15.50 -7.94 18.65
N ALA A 467 16.10 -6.79 19.00
CA ALA A 467 16.33 -6.38 20.37
C ALA A 467 16.01 -4.88 20.50
N TYR A 468 15.16 -4.50 21.45
CA TYR A 468 14.70 -3.12 21.61
C TYR A 468 14.54 -2.75 23.09
N LEU A 469 15.15 -1.63 23.50
CA LEU A 469 15.06 -1.10 24.87
C LEU A 469 14.14 0.12 24.90
N VAL A 470 13.26 0.18 25.89
CA VAL A 470 12.41 1.34 26.18
C VAL A 470 12.63 1.75 27.63
N TRP A 471 13.00 3.01 27.82
CA TRP A 471 13.22 3.57 29.14
C TRP A 471 12.39 4.85 29.34
N ASN A 472 11.36 4.76 30.17
CA ASN A 472 10.58 5.90 30.65
C ASN A 472 11.34 6.56 31.79
N ALA A 473 12.30 7.45 31.45
CA ALA A 473 13.21 8.09 32.41
C ALA A 473 12.49 9.01 33.39
N SER A 474 11.38 9.62 32.95
CA SER A 474 10.41 10.35 33.78
C SER A 474 9.01 10.25 33.15
N PRO A 475 7.96 10.77 33.77
CA PRO A 475 6.63 10.84 33.17
C PRO A 475 6.60 11.55 31.82
N GLU A 476 7.53 12.49 31.58
CA GLU A 476 7.61 13.30 30.36
C GLU A 476 8.64 12.77 29.35
N TRP A 477 9.66 12.04 29.81
CA TRP A 477 10.78 11.64 28.95
C TRP A 477 10.83 10.12 28.75
N THR A 478 10.79 9.71 27.49
CA THR A 478 11.02 8.31 27.09
C THR A 478 12.20 8.22 26.12
N LEU A 479 13.15 7.35 26.42
CA LEU A 479 14.24 6.97 25.53
C LEU A 479 13.98 5.58 24.98
N LYS A 480 14.22 5.39 23.69
CA LYS A 480 14.07 4.12 23.00
C LYS A 480 15.28 3.85 22.14
N GLY A 481 15.59 2.59 21.92
CA GLY A 481 16.62 2.22 20.96
C GLY A 481 16.69 0.73 20.75
N GLY A 482 17.09 0.33 19.56
CA GLY A 482 17.15 -1.07 19.22
C GLY A 482 17.81 -1.37 17.90
N VAL A 483 17.93 -2.68 17.66
CA VAL A 483 18.39 -3.26 16.40
C VAL A 483 17.38 -4.31 15.96
N SER A 484 17.02 -4.29 14.68
CA SER A 484 16.11 -5.25 14.07
C SER A 484 16.59 -5.65 12.68
N GLN A 485 16.32 -6.89 12.29
CA GLN A 485 16.54 -7.37 10.93
C GLN A 485 15.22 -7.58 10.22
N GLY A 486 15.20 -7.24 8.94
CA GLY A 486 14.11 -7.48 8.04
C GLY A 486 14.56 -8.24 6.81
N PHE A 487 13.62 -8.88 6.13
CA PHE A 487 13.88 -9.52 4.86
C PHE A 487 12.70 -9.35 3.91
N LYS A 488 12.98 -9.54 2.62
CA LYS A 488 11.98 -9.59 1.57
C LYS A 488 12.24 -10.79 0.68
N THR A 489 11.20 -11.59 0.48
CA THR A 489 11.28 -12.73 -0.43
C THR A 489 11.33 -12.27 -1.89
N PRO A 490 12.10 -12.91 -2.77
CA PRO A 490 11.90 -12.74 -4.19
C PRO A 490 10.44 -13.06 -4.56
N ARG A 491 9.91 -12.36 -5.56
CA ARG A 491 8.54 -12.61 -6.02
C ARG A 491 8.43 -13.99 -6.68
N LEU A 492 7.23 -14.55 -6.66
CA LEU A 492 6.95 -15.91 -7.19
C LEU A 492 7.50 -16.13 -8.60
N GLU A 493 7.21 -15.20 -9.51
CA GLU A 493 7.64 -15.28 -10.90
C GLU A 493 9.15 -15.15 -11.06
N GLN A 494 9.84 -14.43 -10.15
CA GLN A 494 11.30 -14.26 -10.21
C GLN A 494 12.07 -15.54 -9.96
N LEU A 495 11.51 -16.45 -9.14
CA LEU A 495 12.12 -17.74 -8.80
C LEU A 495 11.78 -18.87 -9.80
N ALA A 496 11.00 -18.60 -10.84
CA ALA A 496 10.62 -19.57 -11.84
C ALA A 496 11.78 -19.98 -12.76
N GLU A 497 11.67 -21.13 -13.38
CA GLU A 497 12.54 -21.54 -14.48
C GLU A 497 11.96 -21.02 -15.82
N GLY A 498 12.84 -20.63 -16.76
CA GLY A 498 12.42 -20.19 -18.10
C GLY A 498 11.85 -18.79 -18.14
N ILE A 499 11.02 -18.50 -19.15
CA ILE A 499 10.39 -17.19 -19.32
C ILE A 499 9.22 -17.06 -18.34
N ASN A 500 9.29 -16.05 -17.50
CA ASN A 500 8.36 -15.80 -16.40
C ASN A 500 7.47 -14.57 -16.59
N GLY A 501 7.66 -13.80 -17.68
CA GLY A 501 6.90 -12.61 -17.94
C GLY A 501 7.49 -11.76 -19.06
N PHE A 502 6.96 -10.55 -19.24
CA PHE A 502 7.43 -9.60 -20.23
C PHE A 502 7.51 -8.20 -19.63
N GLY A 503 8.67 -7.54 -19.82
CA GLY A 503 8.90 -6.13 -19.57
C GLY A 503 8.74 -5.29 -20.84
N ALA A 504 8.99 -3.97 -20.70
CA ALA A 504 8.98 -3.00 -21.80
C ALA A 504 7.73 -3.10 -22.72
N GLN A 505 6.55 -3.29 -22.11
CA GLN A 505 5.27 -3.43 -22.81
C GLN A 505 5.25 -4.59 -23.82
N GLY A 506 5.75 -5.76 -23.40
CA GLY A 506 5.76 -6.97 -24.20
C GLY A 506 6.94 -7.12 -25.15
N ARG A 507 7.95 -6.24 -25.09
CA ARG A 507 9.11 -6.25 -25.99
C ARG A 507 10.33 -6.95 -25.42
N LEU A 508 10.39 -7.20 -24.12
CA LEU A 508 11.52 -7.83 -23.43
C LEU A 508 11.01 -9.03 -22.64
N PRO A 509 11.23 -10.27 -23.12
CA PRO A 509 10.98 -11.46 -22.31
C PRO A 509 11.85 -11.44 -21.06
N LEU A 510 11.27 -11.78 -19.91
CA LEU A 510 11.96 -11.85 -18.63
C LEU A 510 12.25 -13.31 -18.28
N LEU A 511 13.49 -13.60 -17.95
CA LEU A 511 13.96 -14.91 -17.53
C LEU A 511 13.94 -14.97 -16.00
N GLY A 512 13.39 -16.01 -15.45
CA GLY A 512 13.41 -16.25 -14.03
C GLY A 512 14.81 -16.61 -13.52
N SER A 513 15.02 -16.44 -12.25
CA SER A 513 16.30 -16.65 -11.56
C SER A 513 16.11 -17.51 -10.30
N PRO A 514 16.04 -18.84 -10.43
CA PRO A 514 15.79 -19.74 -9.29
C PRO A 514 16.83 -19.65 -8.16
N GLY A 515 18.01 -19.08 -8.44
CA GLY A 515 19.08 -18.88 -7.46
C GLY A 515 19.03 -17.57 -6.68
N LEU A 516 17.98 -16.76 -6.84
CA LEU A 516 17.82 -15.53 -6.06
C LEU A 516 17.70 -15.84 -4.57
N LYS A 517 18.38 -15.01 -3.77
CA LYS A 517 18.29 -15.00 -2.32
C LYS A 517 17.31 -13.92 -1.87
N PRO A 518 16.74 -14.05 -0.66
CA PRO A 518 16.01 -12.95 -0.05
C PRO A 518 16.86 -11.69 0.09
N GLU A 519 16.27 -10.54 -0.13
CA GLU A 519 16.87 -9.25 0.23
C GLU A 519 16.81 -9.10 1.75
N THR A 520 17.84 -8.51 2.37
CA THR A 520 17.90 -8.33 3.81
C THR A 520 18.21 -6.90 4.21
N SER A 521 17.74 -6.49 5.39
CA SER A 521 18.10 -5.21 5.99
C SER A 521 18.44 -5.38 7.47
N THR A 522 19.42 -4.61 7.95
CA THR A 522 19.69 -4.43 9.37
C THR A 522 19.50 -2.96 9.70
N SER A 523 18.58 -2.68 10.63
CA SER A 523 18.28 -1.33 11.10
C SER A 523 18.69 -1.18 12.56
N SER A 524 19.31 -0.04 12.87
CA SER A 524 19.54 0.40 14.24
C SER A 524 19.01 1.80 14.44
N GLU A 525 18.38 2.06 15.59
CA GLU A 525 17.84 3.38 15.90
C GLU A 525 17.93 3.72 17.38
N ILE A 526 17.98 5.03 17.65
CA ILE A 526 17.82 5.62 18.98
C ILE A 526 16.84 6.76 18.86
N ALA A 527 15.85 6.80 19.76
CA ALA A 527 14.80 7.82 19.78
C ALA A 527 14.63 8.41 21.18
N VAL A 528 14.32 9.69 21.23
CA VAL A 528 13.97 10.43 22.45
C VAL A 528 12.60 11.04 22.24
N PHE A 529 11.70 10.82 23.19
CA PHE A 529 10.35 11.39 23.21
C PHE A 529 10.22 12.28 24.42
N TYR A 530 9.59 13.43 24.22
CA TYR A 530 9.16 14.33 25.28
C TYR A 530 7.67 14.62 25.15
N ASP A 531 6.92 14.48 26.24
CA ASP A 531 5.50 14.84 26.31
C ASP A 531 5.18 15.42 27.69
N ASN A 532 4.81 16.70 27.75
CA ASN A 532 4.43 17.33 29.01
C ASN A 532 2.97 17.00 29.45
N GLY A 533 2.32 16.09 28.77
CA GLY A 533 0.96 15.64 29.06
C GLY A 533 -0.14 16.65 28.75
N SER A 534 0.17 17.81 28.17
CA SER A 534 -0.81 18.89 27.96
C SER A 534 -0.65 19.66 26.65
N THR A 535 0.42 20.42 26.49
CA THR A 535 0.54 21.40 25.41
C THR A 535 1.66 21.12 24.42
N PHE A 536 2.67 20.36 24.80
CA PHE A 536 3.84 20.13 23.95
C PHE A 536 4.30 18.67 23.98
N ARG A 537 4.45 18.08 22.80
CA ARG A 537 5.10 16.79 22.60
C ARG A 537 6.06 16.88 21.41
N ALA A 538 7.18 16.18 21.51
CA ALA A 538 8.17 16.10 20.45
C ALA A 538 8.93 14.78 20.50
N ASN A 539 9.45 14.35 19.36
CA ASN A 539 10.37 13.23 19.27
C ASN A 539 11.54 13.53 18.33
N VAL A 540 12.64 12.85 18.57
CA VAL A 540 13.80 12.83 17.69
C VAL A 540 14.26 11.39 17.59
N THR A 541 14.42 10.86 16.38
CA THR A 541 14.93 9.53 16.08
C THR A 541 16.14 9.65 15.18
N VAL A 542 17.23 8.98 15.52
CA VAL A 542 18.42 8.79 14.66
C VAL A 542 18.41 7.33 14.22
N PHE A 543 18.58 7.08 12.93
CA PHE A 543 18.53 5.73 12.36
C PHE A 543 19.68 5.45 11.38
N ASN A 544 20.02 4.18 11.24
CA ASN A 544 20.91 3.64 10.21
C ASN A 544 20.32 2.31 9.70
N ASN A 545 20.13 2.19 8.39
CA ASN A 545 19.62 0.98 7.72
C ASN A 545 20.65 0.53 6.69
N GLU A 546 21.04 -0.72 6.74
CA GLU A 546 21.96 -1.38 5.79
C GLU A 546 21.20 -2.45 5.01
N PHE A 547 21.33 -2.41 3.70
CA PHE A 547 20.67 -3.34 2.76
C PHE A 547 21.68 -4.22 2.08
N GLN A 548 21.34 -5.48 1.93
CA GLN A 548 22.17 -6.48 1.26
C GLN A 548 21.31 -7.35 0.33
N ASP A 549 21.96 -7.91 -0.69
CA ASP A 549 21.37 -8.82 -1.67
C ASP A 549 20.16 -8.23 -2.41
N LYS A 550 20.13 -6.89 -2.63
CA LYS A 550 19.02 -6.25 -3.35
C LYS A 550 18.83 -6.87 -4.73
N ILE A 551 17.59 -7.20 -5.06
CA ILE A 551 17.23 -7.75 -6.36
C ILE A 551 17.08 -6.59 -7.35
N ALA A 552 17.89 -6.62 -8.41
CA ALA A 552 17.89 -5.60 -9.46
C ALA A 552 18.04 -6.23 -10.85
N ALA A 553 17.80 -5.41 -11.89
CA ALA A 553 18.03 -5.84 -13.26
C ALA A 553 19.51 -6.13 -13.50
N GLY A 554 19.81 -7.37 -13.86
CA GLY A 554 21.16 -7.80 -14.29
C GLY A 554 21.44 -7.43 -15.74
N THR A 555 22.62 -7.80 -16.21
CA THR A 555 22.97 -7.73 -17.64
C THR A 555 22.04 -8.67 -18.42
N PRO A 556 21.36 -8.18 -19.49
CA PRO A 556 20.53 -9.05 -20.32
C PRO A 556 21.33 -10.22 -20.89
N VAL A 557 20.75 -11.42 -20.86
CA VAL A 557 21.39 -12.64 -21.36
C VAL A 557 21.06 -12.85 -22.85
N VAL A 558 22.05 -13.31 -23.62
CA VAL A 558 21.90 -13.54 -25.06
C VAL A 558 21.05 -14.77 -25.32
N ASN A 559 20.10 -14.68 -26.25
CA ASN A 559 19.23 -15.79 -26.66
C ASN A 559 19.88 -16.63 -27.76
N CYS A 560 20.01 -17.95 -27.53
CA CYS A 560 20.57 -18.88 -28.52
C CYS A 560 19.71 -19.03 -29.78
N THR A 561 18.42 -18.80 -29.69
CA THR A 561 17.46 -19.05 -30.78
C THR A 561 17.09 -17.78 -31.57
N PHE A 562 17.74 -16.63 -31.30
CA PHE A 562 17.49 -15.38 -32.02
C PHE A 562 17.83 -15.51 -33.52
N GLY A 563 16.84 -15.24 -34.37
CA GLY A 563 16.97 -15.33 -35.81
C GLY A 563 17.03 -16.77 -36.38
N VAL A 564 16.91 -17.78 -35.53
CA VAL A 564 16.90 -19.20 -35.93
C VAL A 564 15.53 -19.53 -36.53
N SER A 565 15.55 -20.31 -37.64
CA SER A 565 14.32 -20.80 -38.22
C SER A 565 13.69 -21.91 -37.34
N ARG A 566 12.39 -22.12 -37.45
CA ARG A 566 11.72 -23.21 -36.71
C ARG A 566 12.30 -24.59 -37.09
N GLU A 567 12.60 -24.79 -38.36
CA GLU A 567 13.19 -26.02 -38.89
C GLU A 567 14.58 -26.30 -38.29
N ASP A 568 15.46 -25.29 -38.27
CA ASP A 568 16.79 -25.42 -37.68
C ASP A 568 16.74 -25.62 -36.16
N TYR A 569 15.78 -24.98 -35.49
CA TYR A 569 15.56 -25.20 -34.04
C TYR A 569 15.15 -26.67 -33.75
N ASP A 570 14.16 -27.17 -34.47
CA ASP A 570 13.65 -28.54 -34.28
C ASP A 570 14.71 -29.61 -34.66
N ALA A 571 15.60 -29.28 -35.62
CA ALA A 571 16.75 -30.10 -36.00
C ALA A 571 17.96 -29.93 -35.06
N GLY A 572 17.96 -28.96 -34.15
CA GLY A 572 19.10 -28.65 -33.28
C GLY A 572 20.27 -27.97 -33.98
N ASN A 573 20.05 -27.38 -35.17
CA ASN A 573 21.06 -26.76 -36.05
C ASN A 573 21.28 -25.27 -35.72
N TYR A 574 21.62 -24.93 -34.46
CA TYR A 574 21.92 -23.57 -34.05
C TYR A 574 23.02 -23.53 -32.97
N ASN A 575 23.65 -22.37 -32.82
CA ASN A 575 24.71 -22.19 -31.84
C ASN A 575 24.12 -22.16 -30.41
N LYS A 576 24.68 -23.01 -29.51
CA LYS A 576 24.32 -23.07 -28.07
C LYS A 576 25.42 -22.58 -27.15
N THR A 577 26.50 -21.99 -27.71
CA THR A 577 27.66 -21.57 -26.93
C THR A 577 27.60 -20.06 -26.65
N GLY A 578 27.77 -19.67 -25.40
CA GLY A 578 27.78 -18.25 -24.98
C GLY A 578 26.39 -17.57 -25.00
N CYS A 579 25.33 -18.35 -24.99
CA CYS A 579 23.96 -17.88 -24.96
C CYS A 579 23.09 -18.79 -24.08
N THR A 580 21.84 -18.37 -23.81
CA THR A 580 20.86 -19.09 -23.01
C THR A 580 19.79 -19.67 -23.92
N ASP A 581 19.52 -20.96 -23.75
CA ASP A 581 18.49 -21.70 -24.48
C ASP A 581 17.34 -22.04 -23.51
N VAL A 582 16.23 -21.35 -23.65
CA VAL A 582 14.98 -21.54 -22.89
C VAL A 582 13.79 -21.80 -23.82
N GLY A 583 14.06 -22.44 -24.95
CA GLY A 583 13.07 -22.73 -25.99
C GLY A 583 13.17 -21.81 -27.20
N PHE A 584 12.19 -21.90 -28.09
CA PHE A 584 12.19 -21.17 -29.36
C PHE A 584 11.66 -19.74 -29.21
N TRP A 585 12.58 -18.76 -29.23
CA TRP A 585 12.31 -17.32 -29.08
C TRP A 585 12.96 -16.50 -30.20
N ALA A 586 12.78 -16.88 -31.46
CA ALA A 586 13.47 -16.34 -32.61
C ALA A 586 13.38 -14.82 -32.79
N ASN A 587 12.36 -14.18 -32.23
CA ASN A 587 12.10 -12.73 -32.38
C ASN A 587 12.82 -11.87 -31.34
N TYR A 588 13.49 -12.44 -30.34
CA TYR A 588 14.07 -11.72 -29.22
C TYR A 588 15.57 -11.99 -29.12
N ALA A 589 16.39 -10.94 -29.22
CA ALA A 589 17.85 -11.08 -29.19
C ALA A 589 18.38 -11.40 -27.78
N THR A 590 17.71 -10.89 -26.75
CA THR A 590 18.12 -11.05 -25.35
C THR A 590 16.92 -11.26 -24.44
N PHE A 591 17.18 -11.78 -23.27
CA PHE A 591 16.25 -11.88 -22.15
C PHE A 591 16.68 -10.96 -21.03
N GLY A 592 15.75 -10.25 -20.40
CA GLY A 592 15.99 -9.56 -19.15
C GLY A 592 16.06 -10.57 -18.00
N GLN A 593 16.99 -10.38 -17.07
CA GLN A 593 17.15 -11.23 -15.90
C GLN A 593 17.34 -10.39 -14.65
N GLN A 594 16.84 -10.85 -13.52
CA GLN A 594 17.10 -10.22 -12.22
C GLN A 594 18.13 -11.03 -11.44
N VAL A 595 18.96 -10.32 -10.66
CA VAL A 595 20.07 -10.88 -9.87
C VAL A 595 20.17 -10.15 -8.53
N ASN A 596 20.76 -10.80 -7.52
CA ASN A 596 21.15 -10.09 -6.30
C ASN A 596 22.47 -9.36 -6.56
N VAL A 597 22.47 -8.04 -6.53
CA VAL A 597 23.66 -7.26 -6.92
C VAL A 597 24.02 -6.14 -5.97
N ASP A 598 23.05 -5.58 -5.24
CA ASP A 598 23.27 -4.26 -4.67
C ASP A 598 23.24 -4.25 -3.14
N GLU A 599 24.19 -3.45 -2.61
CA GLU A 599 24.21 -2.99 -1.22
C GLU A 599 23.89 -1.50 -1.21
N ALA A 600 23.13 -1.06 -0.21
CA ALA A 600 22.82 0.34 0.02
C ALA A 600 22.75 0.65 1.52
N VAL A 601 22.94 1.91 1.86
CA VAL A 601 22.79 2.42 3.22
C VAL A 601 21.87 3.63 3.18
N THR A 602 20.95 3.73 4.15
CA THR A 602 20.23 4.96 4.46
C THR A 602 20.40 5.28 5.94
N ARG A 603 20.74 6.51 6.26
CA ARG A 603 20.92 6.97 7.64
C ARG A 603 20.33 8.39 7.78
N GLY A 604 19.86 8.73 8.95
CA GLY A 604 19.25 10.03 9.06
C GLY A 604 18.71 10.38 10.43
N VAL A 605 17.98 11.49 10.44
CA VAL A 605 17.33 12.03 11.62
C VAL A 605 15.87 12.34 11.27
N GLU A 606 14.97 11.84 12.07
CA GLU A 606 13.54 12.15 12.02
C GLU A 606 13.16 12.95 13.27
N THR A 607 12.40 14.02 13.11
CA THR A 607 11.84 14.77 14.23
C THR A 607 10.38 15.09 13.97
N ALA A 608 9.56 15.06 14.99
CA ALA A 608 8.21 15.58 14.94
C ALA A 608 7.90 16.36 16.23
N ALA A 609 7.10 17.39 16.11
CA ALA A 609 6.65 18.17 17.25
C ALA A 609 5.20 18.64 17.06
N ARG A 610 4.47 18.70 18.17
CA ARG A 610 3.15 19.30 18.25
C ARG A 610 3.11 20.22 19.46
N TRP A 611 2.71 21.48 19.23
CA TRP A 611 2.68 22.52 20.27
C TRP A 611 1.37 23.28 20.23
N ARG A 612 0.54 23.12 21.26
CA ARG A 612 -0.63 23.94 21.51
C ARG A 612 -0.18 25.18 22.29
N PHE A 613 0.27 26.21 21.59
CA PHE A 613 0.83 27.41 22.19
C PHE A 613 -0.23 28.40 22.71
N ALA A 614 -1.49 28.20 22.31
CA ALA A 614 -2.65 28.90 22.85
C ALA A 614 -3.85 27.91 22.87
N PRO A 615 -4.93 28.20 23.62
CA PRO A 615 -6.08 27.28 23.72
C PRO A 615 -6.62 26.80 22.35
N ASP A 616 -6.69 27.72 21.38
CA ASP A 616 -7.30 27.50 20.07
C ASP A 616 -6.28 27.31 18.95
N TRP A 617 -4.96 27.36 19.27
CA TRP A 617 -3.91 27.30 18.27
C TRP A 617 -2.96 26.14 18.50
N THR A 618 -2.76 25.35 17.46
CA THR A 618 -1.82 24.23 17.46
C THR A 618 -0.87 24.37 16.27
N LEU A 619 0.43 24.35 16.54
CA LEU A 619 1.49 24.18 15.55
C LEU A 619 1.96 22.74 15.60
N SER A 620 2.01 22.06 14.47
CA SER A 620 2.62 20.73 14.34
C SER A 620 3.54 20.72 13.13
N GLY A 621 4.58 19.90 13.20
CA GLY A 621 5.48 19.74 12.08
C GLY A 621 6.45 18.60 12.28
N ASN A 622 7.05 18.18 11.18
CA ASN A 622 8.11 17.18 11.18
C ASN A 622 9.22 17.58 10.21
N TYR A 623 10.38 17.05 10.47
CA TYR A 623 11.55 17.15 9.60
C TYR A 623 12.23 15.80 9.52
N THR A 624 12.59 15.41 8.30
CA THR A 624 13.39 14.22 8.02
C THR A 624 14.63 14.61 7.23
N TYR A 625 15.77 14.21 7.73
CA TYR A 625 17.04 14.18 7.00
C TYR A 625 17.37 12.73 6.66
N THR A 626 17.64 12.43 5.39
CA THR A 626 18.01 11.09 4.90
C THR A 626 19.23 11.19 4.00
N ASP A 627 20.39 10.76 4.51
CA ASP A 627 21.56 10.49 3.70
C ASP A 627 21.50 9.06 3.19
N SER A 628 21.55 8.89 1.87
CA SER A 628 21.46 7.59 1.21
C SER A 628 22.64 7.37 0.28
N GLU A 629 23.17 6.13 0.24
CA GLU A 629 24.33 5.79 -0.60
C GLU A 629 24.19 4.39 -1.19
N GLN A 630 24.37 4.27 -2.49
CA GLN A 630 24.51 2.99 -3.17
C GLN A 630 25.96 2.49 -2.99
N LYS A 631 26.14 1.34 -2.38
CA LYS A 631 27.47 0.78 -2.04
C LYS A 631 28.06 -0.08 -3.15
N SER A 632 27.25 -0.44 -4.13
CA SER A 632 27.63 -1.29 -5.27
C SER A 632 27.00 -0.82 -6.58
N GLY A 633 27.27 -1.53 -7.68
CA GLY A 633 26.68 -1.23 -9.00
C GLY A 633 27.26 0.00 -9.70
N ALA A 634 26.62 0.41 -10.79
CA ALA A 634 27.07 1.53 -11.63
C ALA A 634 26.95 2.90 -10.95
N ALA A 635 26.05 3.04 -9.99
CA ALA A 635 25.83 4.26 -9.22
C ALA A 635 26.48 4.23 -7.82
N LYS A 636 27.55 3.42 -7.63
CA LYS A 636 28.28 3.35 -6.37
C LYS A 636 28.77 4.73 -5.92
N GLY A 637 28.50 5.07 -4.66
CA GLY A 637 28.86 6.35 -4.04
C GLY A 637 27.85 7.47 -4.35
N LEU A 638 26.77 7.20 -5.09
CA LEU A 638 25.70 8.15 -5.37
C LEU A 638 24.48 7.85 -4.49
N PRO A 639 23.58 8.84 -4.29
CA PRO A 639 22.35 8.65 -3.54
C PRO A 639 21.42 7.59 -4.15
N LEU A 640 20.44 7.13 -3.38
CA LEU A 640 19.31 6.36 -3.92
C LEU A 640 18.45 7.26 -4.82
N THR A 641 17.96 6.69 -5.91
CA THR A 641 17.09 7.40 -6.86
C THR A 641 15.81 7.85 -6.19
N ASP A 642 15.35 9.05 -6.53
CA ASP A 642 14.11 9.67 -6.06
C ASP A 642 13.97 9.84 -4.54
N THR A 643 15.07 9.75 -3.79
CA THR A 643 15.09 9.95 -2.34
C THR A 643 15.48 11.39 -2.01
N PRO A 644 14.61 12.21 -1.39
CA PRO A 644 14.97 13.56 -0.97
C PRO A 644 15.84 13.51 0.28
N GLU A 645 16.89 14.32 0.31
CA GLU A 645 17.76 14.44 1.49
C GLU A 645 17.06 15.16 2.65
N HIS A 646 16.25 16.19 2.34
CA HIS A 646 15.52 16.97 3.32
C HIS A 646 14.02 16.97 3.01
N MET A 647 13.21 16.64 4.00
CA MET A 647 11.75 16.76 3.97
C MET A 647 11.27 17.56 5.16
N VAL A 648 10.37 18.52 4.96
CA VAL A 648 9.70 19.28 6.01
C VAL A 648 8.22 19.27 5.76
N ASN A 649 7.42 19.00 6.80
CA ASN A 649 5.99 19.28 6.80
C ASN A 649 5.67 20.13 8.04
N ALA A 650 4.80 21.12 7.88
CA ALA A 650 4.33 21.98 8.97
C ALA A 650 2.85 22.28 8.80
N SER A 651 2.12 22.35 9.91
CA SER A 651 0.69 22.68 9.92
C SER A 651 0.38 23.60 11.09
N LEU A 652 -0.25 24.72 10.81
CA LEU A 652 -0.82 25.63 11.79
C LEU A 652 -2.34 25.45 11.78
N ARG A 653 -2.93 25.05 12.91
CA ARG A 653 -4.37 24.86 13.08
C ARG A 653 -4.92 25.93 14.03
N TRP A 654 -6.07 26.46 13.68
CA TRP A 654 -6.82 27.43 14.48
C TRP A 654 -8.27 26.97 14.66
N ASN A 655 -8.69 26.68 15.87
CA ASN A 655 -10.08 26.48 16.26
C ASN A 655 -10.74 27.85 16.43
N ALA A 656 -11.17 28.47 15.31
CA ALA A 656 -11.68 29.83 15.30
C ALA A 656 -12.96 30.01 16.11
N THR A 657 -13.78 28.96 16.16
CA THR A 657 -14.99 28.82 17.01
C THR A 657 -15.19 27.35 17.36
N ASP A 658 -16.16 27.02 18.21
CA ASP A 658 -16.53 25.63 18.51
C ASP A 658 -16.96 24.85 17.24
N LYS A 659 -17.36 25.54 16.17
CA LYS A 659 -17.85 24.94 14.92
C LYS A 659 -16.91 25.12 13.73
N LEU A 660 -15.93 26.03 13.81
CA LEU A 660 -15.04 26.37 12.70
C LEU A 660 -13.61 26.09 13.06
N ASN A 661 -13.01 25.14 12.34
CA ASN A 661 -11.59 24.83 12.38
C ASN A 661 -10.95 25.26 11.06
N LEU A 662 -9.82 25.96 11.13
CA LEU A 662 -9.04 26.35 9.95
C LEU A 662 -7.60 25.87 10.11
N TRP A 663 -6.95 25.55 8.98
CA TRP A 663 -5.56 25.16 9.00
C TRP A 663 -4.81 25.62 7.75
N LEU A 664 -3.54 25.96 7.95
CA LEU A 664 -2.54 26.18 6.88
C LEU A 664 -1.49 25.09 6.98
N ARG A 665 -1.19 24.41 5.87
CA ARG A 665 -0.21 23.34 5.79
C ARG A 665 0.84 23.68 4.74
N GLY A 666 2.12 23.42 5.03
CA GLY A 666 3.23 23.57 4.11
C GLY A 666 4.10 22.32 4.08
N GLU A 667 4.61 22.00 2.91
CA GLU A 667 5.58 20.94 2.70
C GLU A 667 6.76 21.42 1.88
N TYR A 668 7.95 20.88 2.16
CA TYR A 668 9.18 21.10 1.40
C TYR A 668 9.85 19.75 1.15
N ARG A 669 10.36 19.57 -0.08
CA ARG A 669 11.20 18.46 -0.47
C ARG A 669 12.42 18.99 -1.19
N SER A 670 13.62 18.54 -0.77
CA SER A 670 14.89 18.90 -1.43
C SER A 670 15.02 18.30 -2.83
N GLU A 671 16.10 18.61 -3.49
CA GLU A 671 16.51 17.95 -4.73
C GLU A 671 16.58 16.44 -4.54
N ARG A 672 16.35 15.69 -5.66
CA ARG A 672 16.38 14.24 -5.66
C ARG A 672 17.29 13.74 -6.78
N PHE A 673 18.11 12.76 -6.49
CA PHE A 673 18.94 12.11 -7.49
C PHE A 673 18.07 11.46 -8.57
N ARG A 674 18.25 11.89 -9.82
CA ARG A 674 17.48 11.44 -10.98
C ARG A 674 17.86 10.04 -11.47
N GLY A 675 18.99 9.49 -11.04
CA GLY A 675 19.64 8.35 -11.66
C GLY A 675 20.61 8.76 -12.77
N LEU A 676 21.51 7.86 -13.14
CA LEU A 676 22.47 8.09 -14.22
C LEU A 676 21.76 8.06 -15.58
N GLY A 677 22.20 8.94 -16.50
CA GLY A 677 21.72 8.94 -17.88
C GLY A 677 21.68 10.32 -18.52
N PRO A 678 21.35 10.40 -19.83
CA PRO A 678 21.44 11.62 -20.63
C PRO A 678 20.60 12.79 -20.10
N ALA A 679 19.48 12.55 -19.48
CA ALA A 679 18.65 13.59 -18.89
C ALA A 679 19.33 14.25 -17.69
N ARG A 680 20.04 13.47 -16.86
CA ARG A 680 20.82 13.99 -15.74
C ARG A 680 22.06 14.73 -16.22
N ASP A 681 22.73 14.20 -17.25
CA ASP A 681 23.92 14.85 -17.83
C ASP A 681 23.58 16.24 -18.39
N ALA A 682 22.36 16.42 -18.92
CA ALA A 682 21.89 17.68 -19.48
C ALA A 682 21.32 18.65 -18.42
N TRP A 683 20.60 18.17 -17.41
CA TRP A 683 19.77 19.00 -16.54
C TRP A 683 20.04 18.81 -15.04
N GLY A 684 20.92 17.87 -14.67
CA GLY A 684 21.18 17.53 -13.26
C GLY A 684 20.05 16.74 -12.63
N ASP A 685 20.01 16.82 -11.32
CA ASP A 685 19.03 16.13 -10.48
C ASP A 685 17.65 16.82 -10.52
N TYR A 686 16.61 16.17 -9.96
CA TYR A 686 15.29 16.76 -9.86
C TYR A 686 15.28 17.92 -8.90
N LYS A 687 14.55 19.00 -9.23
CA LYS A 687 14.48 20.21 -8.43
C LYS A 687 13.74 20.02 -7.10
N ALA A 688 14.17 20.80 -6.12
CA ALA A 688 13.45 20.99 -4.88
C ALA A 688 12.11 21.72 -5.09
N TYR A 689 11.16 21.48 -4.21
CA TYR A 689 9.88 22.18 -4.22
C TYR A 689 9.31 22.44 -2.83
N GLU A 690 8.44 23.43 -2.76
CA GLU A 690 7.53 23.71 -1.64
C GLU A 690 6.09 23.76 -2.14
N LEU A 691 5.15 23.29 -1.30
CA LEU A 691 3.71 23.41 -1.52
C LEU A 691 3.03 23.91 -0.25
N PHE A 692 1.97 24.67 -0.46
CA PHE A 692 1.12 25.16 0.62
C PHE A 692 -0.34 24.81 0.33
N HIS A 693 -1.08 24.49 1.41
CA HIS A 693 -2.48 24.12 1.37
C HIS A 693 -3.22 24.88 2.46
N LEU A 694 -4.42 25.37 2.15
CA LEU A 694 -5.30 26.06 3.09
C LEU A 694 -6.63 25.33 3.16
N GLY A 695 -7.06 24.95 4.33
CA GLY A 695 -8.32 24.23 4.49
C GLY A 695 -8.99 24.52 5.83
N GLY A 696 -10.14 23.86 6.00
CA GLY A 696 -10.88 23.92 7.24
C GLY A 696 -12.11 23.03 7.22
N SER A 697 -12.70 22.89 8.39
CA SER A 697 -13.97 22.19 8.62
C SER A 697 -14.97 23.10 9.33
N TYR A 698 -16.24 22.97 8.97
CA TYR A 698 -17.35 23.69 9.58
C TYR A 698 -18.47 22.74 9.97
N ASP A 699 -18.77 22.65 11.26
CA ASP A 699 -19.87 21.87 11.79
C ASP A 699 -21.20 22.64 11.64
N VAL A 700 -21.93 22.34 10.55
CA VAL A 700 -23.24 22.95 10.28
C VAL A 700 -24.22 22.59 11.38
N THR A 701 -24.22 21.33 11.78
CA THR A 701 -24.95 20.76 12.91
C THR A 701 -24.03 19.78 13.64
N GLU A 702 -24.48 19.22 14.76
CA GLU A 702 -23.75 18.16 15.48
C GLU A 702 -23.53 16.89 14.63
N ARG A 703 -24.26 16.76 13.52
CA ARG A 703 -24.23 15.56 12.63
C ARG A 703 -23.76 15.85 11.21
N VAL A 704 -23.59 17.10 10.84
CA VAL A 704 -23.21 17.49 9.48
C VAL A 704 -22.02 18.41 9.52
N THR A 705 -20.92 17.94 8.93
CA THR A 705 -19.66 18.67 8.77
C THR A 705 -19.39 18.92 7.30
N ILE A 706 -18.96 20.13 6.96
CA ILE A 706 -18.43 20.49 5.64
C ILE A 706 -16.93 20.69 5.78
N ASN A 707 -16.15 20.03 4.94
CA ASN A 707 -14.71 20.27 4.80
C ASN A 707 -14.44 20.94 3.46
N ALA A 708 -13.48 21.87 3.44
CA ALA A 708 -13.01 22.49 2.21
C ALA A 708 -11.49 22.72 2.29
N THR A 709 -10.79 22.42 1.19
CA THR A 709 -9.32 22.57 1.11
C THR A 709 -8.92 23.05 -0.28
N VAL A 710 -8.13 24.13 -0.31
CA VAL A 710 -7.39 24.56 -1.50
C VAL A 710 -5.99 23.92 -1.43
N TYR A 711 -5.76 22.91 -2.23
CA TYR A 711 -4.43 22.30 -2.40
C TYR A 711 -3.61 23.09 -3.40
N ASN A 712 -2.27 23.05 -3.26
CA ASN A 712 -1.33 23.81 -4.09
C ASN A 712 -1.74 25.31 -4.22
N LEU A 713 -1.86 25.97 -3.09
CA LEU A 713 -2.42 27.33 -2.94
C LEU A 713 -1.80 28.34 -3.92
N PHE A 714 -0.49 28.25 -4.18
CA PHE A 714 0.25 29.14 -5.04
C PHE A 714 0.34 28.68 -6.50
N ASN A 715 -0.35 27.59 -6.84
CA ASN A 715 -0.44 27.01 -8.21
C ASN A 715 0.94 26.71 -8.81
N LYS A 716 1.81 26.06 -8.03
CA LYS A 716 3.11 25.62 -8.54
C LYS A 716 2.91 24.57 -9.64
N ASP A 717 3.54 24.80 -10.79
CA ASP A 717 3.50 23.91 -11.95
C ASP A 717 4.54 22.80 -11.81
N PHE A 718 4.11 21.53 -11.97
CA PHE A 718 4.93 20.34 -11.98
C PHE A 718 5.03 19.66 -13.34
N VAL A 719 4.32 20.17 -14.36
CA VAL A 719 4.33 19.63 -15.74
C VAL A 719 5.47 20.21 -16.58
N SER A 720 6.47 20.81 -15.95
CA SER A 720 7.63 21.39 -16.64
C SER A 720 8.54 20.30 -17.20
N LEU A 721 8.68 20.24 -18.52
CA LEU A 721 9.54 19.32 -19.26
C LEU A 721 10.66 20.09 -19.98
N LYS A 722 11.91 19.60 -19.85
CA LYS A 722 13.11 20.20 -20.43
C LYS A 722 13.65 19.36 -21.58
N PRO A 723 14.00 19.98 -22.73
CA PRO A 723 14.53 19.27 -23.90
C PRO A 723 15.98 18.82 -23.66
N TYR A 724 16.35 17.62 -24.15
CA TYR A 724 17.72 17.13 -24.14
C TYR A 724 17.98 16.19 -25.32
N GLY A 725 19.28 16.02 -25.68
CA GLY A 725 19.73 15.04 -26.67
C GLY A 725 19.41 15.39 -28.13
N ALA A 726 19.85 14.49 -29.02
CA ALA A 726 19.56 14.52 -30.47
C ALA A 726 19.31 13.08 -30.95
N PRO A 727 18.08 12.71 -31.38
CA PRO A 727 16.89 13.56 -31.47
C PRO A 727 16.42 14.10 -30.13
N VAL A 728 15.67 15.22 -30.15
CA VAL A 728 15.19 15.87 -28.92
C VAL A 728 14.25 14.97 -28.16
N ALA A 729 14.61 14.69 -26.91
CA ALA A 729 13.77 14.07 -25.89
C ALA A 729 13.45 15.10 -24.79
N TYR A 730 12.52 14.79 -23.92
CA TYR A 730 12.10 15.68 -22.84
C TYR A 730 12.19 14.98 -21.50
N ALA A 731 12.73 15.67 -20.51
CA ALA A 731 12.85 15.20 -19.14
C ALA A 731 12.09 16.11 -18.17
N PRO A 732 11.41 15.56 -17.15
CA PRO A 732 10.74 16.35 -16.14
C PRO A 732 11.72 17.10 -15.25
N GLU A 733 11.38 18.31 -14.82
CA GLU A 733 12.17 19.05 -13.83
C GLU A 733 11.99 18.51 -12.41
N TYR A 734 10.81 17.99 -12.08
CA TYR A 734 10.46 17.44 -10.77
C TYR A 734 10.29 15.92 -10.85
N ALA A 735 10.61 15.23 -9.79
CA ALA A 735 10.44 13.78 -9.67
C ALA A 735 8.95 13.39 -9.69
N ASN A 736 8.09 14.24 -9.11
CA ASN A 736 6.66 14.03 -8.99
C ASN A 736 5.84 15.00 -9.83
N ASN A 737 4.66 14.55 -10.26
CA ASN A 737 3.62 15.34 -10.89
C ASN A 737 2.54 15.64 -9.87
N GLN A 738 2.74 16.69 -9.09
CA GLN A 738 1.64 17.17 -8.25
C GLN A 738 0.58 17.84 -9.13
N GLU A 739 -0.67 17.68 -8.72
CA GLU A 739 -1.80 18.34 -9.38
C GLU A 739 -1.72 19.86 -9.15
N PRO A 740 -2.32 20.70 -10.04
CA PRO A 740 -2.33 22.14 -9.92
C PRO A 740 -3.10 22.60 -8.69
N ARG A 741 -3.29 23.91 -8.53
CA ARG A 741 -4.22 24.41 -7.52
C ARG A 741 -5.61 23.81 -7.76
N ARG A 742 -6.20 23.23 -6.72
CA ARG A 742 -7.50 22.58 -6.77
C ARG A 742 -8.29 22.84 -5.50
N LEU A 743 -9.61 22.88 -5.63
CA LEU A 743 -10.54 22.97 -4.53
C LEU A 743 -11.16 21.61 -4.27
N TRP A 744 -10.93 21.04 -3.10
CA TRP A 744 -11.64 19.87 -2.61
C TRP A 744 -12.70 20.30 -1.60
N VAL A 745 -13.89 19.76 -1.72
CA VAL A 745 -15.00 19.96 -0.79
C VAL A 745 -15.60 18.62 -0.44
N SER A 746 -15.92 18.40 0.84
CA SER A 746 -16.70 17.24 1.28
C SER A 746 -17.82 17.64 2.23
N VAL A 747 -18.89 16.86 2.20
CA VAL A 747 -19.99 16.92 3.17
C VAL A 747 -20.08 15.54 3.82
N THR A 748 -19.93 15.50 5.14
CA THR A 748 -20.03 14.28 5.93
C THR A 748 -21.22 14.37 6.87
N THR A 749 -22.02 13.32 6.95
CA THR A 749 -23.10 13.19 7.93
C THR A 749 -22.86 11.97 8.82
N THR A 750 -23.15 12.12 10.13
CA THR A 750 -23.09 11.05 11.12
C THR A 750 -24.48 10.79 11.71
N PHE A 751 -24.80 9.56 12.07
CA PHE A 751 -26.11 9.16 12.60
C PHE A 751 -26.01 8.05 13.67
#